data_f51702120be811e2026c44ac770ef2e4
#
_entry.id   f51702120be811e2026c44ac770ef2e4
#
_cell.length_a   1.000
_cell.length_b   1.000
_cell.length_c   1.000
_cell.angle_alpha   90.00
_cell.angle_beta   90.00
_cell.angle_gamma   90.00
#
_symmetry.space_group_name_H-M   'P 1'
#
loop_
_entity.id
_entity.type
_entity.pdbx_description
1 polymer ?
#
loop_
_entity_poly.entity_id
_entity_poly.type
_entity_poly.pdbx_seq_one_letter_code
_entity_poly.pdbx_strand_id
1 'polypeptide(L)'
;MRRLLFTLIFSTLCSIGFSQDIIDPMLHNVLNESDSEMIRVNIIFKSQIDIEKLKARGEDIGDKQMRRSVLVDELKLFSEEKQSDVMSILLAEERNNRVSDIRNHWLSNAITCTTNRDVIFLLSEHPDIETIGIDGVTQCTVDNEQLTVDNEQLTMNNEQLTYNVSMVNADKVWDLGYTGKGVIVAIVDSGVNYNHVDLADHLWDGGAQYPNHGYNVIDGNNDPMDNFGHGTHCAGTICGDGTSGLATGMAPDATLMCIKALDDYGYGSTSSFNAGMEFAIEHQADIISMSIGVMNASAADKTLMRNTCVNALQLGVIAAVAAGNDKNMMMVPVPNNVRTPGNCPPPWLHPDQQVNPGDLSCVVSVGAIDENETPYSEGSMGPVTWTDTQFNDYPYNPNIGLIRPDVCAPGVVIQSLSHSSNDGYSFKSGTSMATPCVAGVMALLLEKQNDLSPADICMTLELTAKKFEETKSNVTGSGLIDAFRAITNLQKGHLTFRGFSINDEDFNNNGNLNAGENVKLSLNFHNDSDATLSNIKAVISCNNDIVNITDEEAQIDNIAADEEITLLDEFEFSVDDNAECKTPLMFDLNFYDGNDLVSAFSFLIYVSDNKLEFASLIVENDDNNNGILESGETADLGVVLNNIGDELALKVNGTLSCNGPITINNNVSEFNSIGGESSAVAFFNVTVDNNVSDLDVPFELTTTDAFDKEHHFTFSYDNTCDYRFELDDYYNDGWDGAALIVKYSDGSPDDILTIEDGGFEEYTLTIKSNVEVTLEWQAGVWDAECSFVVYDEDGEVIYTSPEFPNNRNTFLFSWINDCSCENDYFEMCDAVKDLNGIQVENGIELSWTTDDGQQATEFEIYRGTRFLGTTEETTFTDNSLTESGDYIYSVRMISDECSGLFQNVNVIYNHVSIEENTKANVSVYPNPAKDFIKLSAIGGQSSVIRIYNCIGTIVEEMEIDSEDVEIDISEYNSGIYFININGENGNVIKKFVKN
;
A
#
# COMPACT_ATOMS: atom_id res chain seq x y z
N MET A 1 -3.06 -26.93 -47.54
CA MET A 1 -3.50 -25.50 -47.67
C MET A 1 -4.57 -25.09 -46.63
N ARG A 2 -5.39 -25.99 -46.04
CA ARG A 2 -6.33 -25.60 -44.95
C ARG A 2 -5.71 -25.62 -43.53
N ARG A 3 -4.56 -26.25 -43.31
CA ARG A 3 -3.86 -26.20 -42.02
C ARG A 3 -2.89 -25.00 -41.86
N LEU A 4 -2.47 -24.39 -42.97
CA LEU A 4 -1.66 -23.16 -42.94
C LEU A 4 -2.49 -21.88 -42.74
N LEU A 5 -3.80 -21.90 -42.95
CA LEU A 5 -4.68 -20.76 -42.76
C LEU A 5 -5.14 -20.66 -41.29
N PHE A 6 -5.12 -21.75 -40.51
CA PHE A 6 -5.46 -21.72 -39.10
C PHE A 6 -4.30 -21.23 -38.22
N THR A 7 -3.05 -21.50 -38.61
CA THR A 7 -1.87 -21.06 -37.88
C THR A 7 -1.56 -19.57 -38.15
N LEU A 8 -2.01 -19.01 -39.27
CA LEU A 8 -1.85 -17.57 -39.55
C LEU A 8 -2.98 -16.72 -38.92
N ILE A 9 -4.11 -17.32 -38.55
CA ILE A 9 -5.19 -16.61 -37.84
C ILE A 9 -4.94 -16.63 -36.33
N PHE A 10 -4.21 -17.60 -35.80
CA PHE A 10 -3.81 -17.63 -34.38
C PHE A 10 -2.59 -16.73 -34.08
N SER A 11 -1.68 -16.53 -35.04
CA SER A 11 -0.54 -15.60 -34.88
C SER A 11 -0.88 -14.12 -35.11
N THR A 12 -2.10 -13.83 -35.62
CA THR A 12 -2.63 -12.45 -35.72
C THR A 12 -3.65 -12.12 -34.61
N LEU A 13 -3.97 -13.07 -33.74
CA LEU A 13 -4.82 -12.85 -32.56
C LEU A 13 -4.00 -12.75 -31.26
N CYS A 14 -2.70 -13.05 -31.30
CA CYS A 14 -1.77 -12.82 -30.17
C CYS A 14 -1.03 -11.48 -30.22
N SER A 15 -1.41 -10.55 -31.10
CA SER A 15 -0.87 -9.18 -31.13
C SER A 15 -1.97 -8.11 -30.95
N ILE A 16 -3.08 -8.43 -30.30
CA ILE A 16 -4.07 -7.48 -29.79
C ILE A 16 -4.17 -7.70 -28.27
N GLY A 17 -3.06 -7.69 -27.62
CA GLY A 17 -3.02 -7.69 -26.18
C GLY A 17 -2.21 -6.50 -25.74
N PHE A 18 -2.84 -5.34 -25.51
CA PHE A 18 -2.37 -4.23 -24.65
C PHE A 18 -3.22 -2.97 -24.82
N SER A 19 -4.54 -3.12 -25.10
CA SER A 19 -5.48 -2.04 -24.86
C SER A 19 -6.53 -2.43 -23.80
N GLN A 20 -6.28 -3.49 -23.04
CA GLN A 20 -7.23 -3.97 -22.02
C GLN A 20 -7.16 -3.17 -20.72
N ASP A 21 -6.08 -2.44 -20.44
CA ASP A 21 -5.86 -1.76 -19.17
C ASP A 21 -6.53 -0.38 -19.06
N ILE A 22 -6.89 0.25 -20.18
CA ILE A 22 -7.51 1.59 -20.19
C ILE A 22 -9.01 1.52 -19.86
N ILE A 23 -9.70 0.44 -20.19
CA ILE A 23 -11.12 0.25 -19.88
C ILE A 23 -11.23 -0.59 -18.61
N ASP A 24 -11.75 0.04 -17.55
CA ASP A 24 -11.96 -0.60 -16.24
C ASP A 24 -12.71 -1.94 -16.37
N PRO A 25 -12.32 -3.01 -15.67
CA PRO A 25 -12.95 -4.33 -15.76
C PRO A 25 -14.46 -4.32 -15.52
N MET A 26 -14.97 -3.45 -14.64
CA MET A 26 -16.42 -3.34 -14.39
C MET A 26 -17.14 -2.78 -15.63
N LEU A 27 -16.57 -1.76 -16.27
CA LEU A 27 -17.09 -1.20 -17.52
C LEU A 27 -17.00 -2.22 -18.65
N HIS A 28 -15.90 -2.96 -18.74
CA HIS A 28 -15.72 -4.00 -19.76
C HIS A 28 -16.83 -5.07 -19.69
N ASN A 29 -17.24 -5.49 -18.48
CA ASN A 29 -18.33 -6.44 -18.30
C ASN A 29 -19.66 -5.89 -18.82
N VAL A 30 -20.00 -4.62 -18.53
CA VAL A 30 -21.22 -3.98 -19.03
C VAL A 30 -21.23 -3.86 -20.55
N LEU A 31 -20.07 -3.48 -21.14
CA LEU A 31 -19.91 -3.40 -22.60
C LEU A 31 -20.10 -4.75 -23.32
N ASN A 32 -19.87 -5.86 -22.65
CA ASN A 32 -20.09 -7.20 -23.21
C ASN A 32 -21.56 -7.65 -23.15
N GLU A 33 -22.40 -7.05 -22.32
CA GLU A 33 -23.80 -7.41 -22.16
C GLU A 33 -24.75 -6.67 -23.13
N SER A 34 -24.39 -5.45 -23.60
CA SER A 34 -25.25 -4.63 -24.48
C SER A 34 -24.45 -3.76 -25.45
N ASP A 35 -24.71 -3.91 -26.75
CA ASP A 35 -24.03 -3.14 -27.80
C ASP A 35 -24.59 -1.71 -28.02
N SER A 36 -25.76 -1.37 -27.50
CA SER A 36 -26.50 -0.14 -27.87
C SER A 36 -26.85 0.75 -26.66
N GLU A 37 -26.40 0.41 -25.47
CA GLU A 37 -26.73 1.19 -24.27
C GLU A 37 -25.83 2.41 -24.13
N MET A 38 -26.42 3.53 -23.72
CA MET A 38 -25.68 4.73 -23.33
C MET A 38 -25.25 4.57 -21.87
N ILE A 39 -23.96 4.65 -21.63
CA ILE A 39 -23.35 4.41 -20.31
C ILE A 39 -22.72 5.70 -19.82
N ARG A 40 -22.93 6.04 -18.56
CA ARG A 40 -22.25 7.15 -17.92
C ARG A 40 -20.88 6.71 -17.44
N VAL A 41 -19.84 7.40 -17.90
CA VAL A 41 -18.44 7.01 -17.66
C VAL A 41 -17.61 8.17 -17.12
N ASN A 42 -16.61 7.85 -16.31
CA ASN A 42 -15.53 8.73 -15.90
C ASN A 42 -14.30 8.45 -16.77
N ILE A 43 -13.73 9.51 -17.34
CA ILE A 43 -12.54 9.48 -18.20
C ILE A 43 -11.43 10.19 -17.43
N ILE A 44 -10.41 9.45 -17.00
CA ILE A 44 -9.31 9.94 -16.19
C ILE A 44 -8.09 10.18 -17.07
N PHE A 45 -7.40 11.30 -16.88
CA PHE A 45 -6.20 11.65 -17.63
C PHE A 45 -4.92 11.22 -16.92
N LYS A 46 -3.93 10.74 -17.68
CA LYS A 46 -2.58 10.39 -17.20
C LYS A 46 -1.84 11.58 -16.57
N SER A 47 -1.97 12.75 -17.21
CA SER A 47 -1.31 13.95 -16.71
C SER A 47 -2.06 14.49 -15.50
N GLN A 48 -1.42 14.50 -14.34
CA GLN A 48 -1.89 15.20 -13.14
C GLN A 48 -0.98 16.41 -12.91
N ILE A 49 -1.47 17.39 -12.14
CA ILE A 49 -0.68 18.59 -11.84
C ILE A 49 0.52 18.20 -10.96
N ASP A 50 1.65 18.83 -11.21
CA ASP A 50 2.84 18.69 -10.38
C ASP A 50 2.61 19.39 -9.04
N ILE A 51 2.47 18.59 -7.97
CA ILE A 51 2.13 19.08 -6.63
C ILE A 51 3.17 20.05 -6.09
N GLU A 52 4.46 19.81 -6.32
CA GLU A 52 5.53 20.69 -5.85
C GLU A 52 5.49 22.06 -6.57
N LYS A 53 5.16 22.07 -7.84
CA LYS A 53 4.94 23.33 -8.58
C LYS A 53 3.68 24.05 -8.11
N LEU A 54 2.63 23.31 -7.78
CA LEU A 54 1.40 23.89 -7.25
C LEU A 54 1.65 24.54 -5.90
N LYS A 55 2.35 23.87 -4.98
CA LYS A 55 2.77 24.41 -3.67
C LYS A 55 3.57 25.70 -3.84
N ALA A 56 4.64 25.65 -4.64
CA ALA A 56 5.51 26.82 -4.90
C ALA A 56 4.76 28.06 -5.42
N ARG A 57 3.62 27.86 -6.13
CA ARG A 57 2.75 28.97 -6.54
C ARG A 57 2.02 29.66 -5.40
N GLY A 58 1.78 28.94 -4.32
CA GLY A 58 1.06 29.42 -3.13
C GLY A 58 1.96 29.96 -2.01
N GLU A 59 3.25 29.58 -1.96
CA GLU A 59 4.17 29.83 -0.83
C GLU A 59 4.28 31.30 -0.43
N ASP A 60 4.35 32.21 -1.40
CA ASP A 60 4.49 33.66 -1.13
C ASP A 60 3.15 34.35 -0.78
N ILE A 61 2.01 33.63 -0.75
CA ILE A 61 0.68 34.21 -0.53
C ILE A 61 0.21 33.93 0.90
N GLY A 62 0.39 34.91 1.80
CA GLY A 62 0.03 34.76 3.21
C GLY A 62 -1.49 34.72 3.49
N ASP A 63 -2.34 35.26 2.59
CA ASP A 63 -3.80 35.22 2.75
C ASP A 63 -4.35 33.89 2.23
N LYS A 64 -5.00 33.09 3.11
CA LYS A 64 -5.54 31.77 2.83
C LYS A 64 -6.54 31.76 1.66
N GLN A 65 -7.45 32.73 1.61
CA GLN A 65 -8.47 32.78 0.58
C GLN A 65 -7.88 33.18 -0.78
N MET A 66 -6.97 34.15 -0.79
CA MET A 66 -6.26 34.56 -1.99
C MET A 66 -5.36 33.44 -2.52
N ARG A 67 -4.63 32.74 -1.64
CA ARG A 67 -3.80 31.57 -2.00
C ARG A 67 -4.67 30.50 -2.66
N ARG A 68 -5.78 30.09 -2.02
CA ARG A 68 -6.70 29.10 -2.57
C ARG A 68 -7.23 29.51 -3.94
N SER A 69 -7.65 30.77 -4.12
CA SER A 69 -8.15 31.26 -5.40
C SER A 69 -7.11 31.13 -6.52
N VAL A 70 -5.85 31.51 -6.25
CA VAL A 70 -4.75 31.38 -7.24
C VAL A 70 -4.50 29.91 -7.61
N LEU A 71 -4.51 29.01 -6.63
CA LEU A 71 -4.28 27.58 -6.88
C LEU A 71 -5.47 26.92 -7.61
N VAL A 72 -6.70 27.33 -7.32
CA VAL A 72 -7.91 26.91 -8.07
C VAL A 72 -7.81 27.36 -9.53
N ASP A 73 -7.42 28.59 -9.79
CA ASP A 73 -7.24 29.10 -11.16
C ASP A 73 -6.16 28.32 -11.93
N GLU A 74 -5.05 27.97 -11.28
CA GLU A 74 -3.99 27.15 -11.87
C GLU A 74 -4.47 25.75 -12.23
N LEU A 75 -5.20 25.08 -11.31
CA LEU A 75 -5.80 23.77 -11.56
C LEU A 75 -6.81 23.80 -12.72
N LYS A 76 -7.64 24.83 -12.78
CA LYS A 76 -8.60 25.00 -13.90
C LYS A 76 -7.89 25.19 -15.24
N LEU A 77 -6.87 26.04 -15.31
CA LEU A 77 -6.08 26.24 -16.51
C LEU A 77 -5.37 24.97 -16.95
N PHE A 78 -4.78 24.24 -16.01
CA PHE A 78 -4.15 22.95 -16.29
C PHE A 78 -5.13 21.94 -16.87
N SER A 79 -6.29 21.81 -16.24
CA SER A 79 -7.35 20.90 -16.66
C SER A 79 -7.90 21.27 -18.05
N GLU A 80 -8.17 22.56 -18.31
CA GLU A 80 -8.64 23.04 -19.62
C GLU A 80 -7.62 22.70 -20.73
N GLU A 81 -6.33 22.89 -20.48
CA GLU A 81 -5.28 22.55 -21.44
C GLU A 81 -5.24 21.03 -21.71
N LYS A 82 -5.19 20.20 -20.65
CA LYS A 82 -5.02 18.75 -20.78
C LYS A 82 -6.25 18.03 -21.34
N GLN A 83 -7.45 18.57 -21.10
CA GLN A 83 -8.70 17.97 -21.56
C GLN A 83 -9.11 18.42 -22.98
N SER A 84 -8.45 19.42 -23.56
CA SER A 84 -8.87 20.09 -24.79
C SER A 84 -9.11 19.17 -25.99
N ASP A 85 -8.23 18.21 -26.20
CA ASP A 85 -8.30 17.30 -27.35
C ASP A 85 -9.43 16.29 -27.18
N VAL A 86 -9.55 15.66 -26.00
CA VAL A 86 -10.63 14.73 -25.67
C VAL A 86 -11.99 15.45 -25.67
N MET A 87 -12.04 16.67 -25.13
CA MET A 87 -13.25 17.51 -25.15
C MET A 87 -13.69 17.80 -26.60
N SER A 88 -12.75 18.03 -27.50
CA SER A 88 -13.05 18.25 -28.92
C SER A 88 -13.67 17.01 -29.59
N ILE A 89 -13.20 15.81 -29.22
CA ILE A 89 -13.77 14.54 -29.67
C ILE A 89 -15.20 14.39 -29.12
N LEU A 90 -15.37 14.57 -27.80
CA LEU A 90 -16.69 14.44 -27.16
C LEU A 90 -17.72 15.40 -27.72
N LEU A 91 -17.38 16.67 -27.95
CA LEU A 91 -18.26 17.66 -28.56
C LEU A 91 -18.59 17.34 -30.03
N ALA A 92 -17.70 16.66 -30.75
CA ALA A 92 -18.00 16.17 -32.11
C ALA A 92 -19.00 15.01 -32.05
N GLU A 93 -18.85 14.12 -31.11
CA GLU A 93 -19.72 12.96 -30.92
C GLU A 93 -21.08 13.31 -30.30
N GLU A 94 -21.14 14.37 -29.49
CA GLU A 94 -22.39 14.97 -29.02
C GLU A 94 -23.28 15.45 -30.19
N ARG A 95 -22.67 16.09 -31.19
CA ARG A 95 -23.40 16.49 -32.41
C ARG A 95 -23.93 15.32 -33.22
N ASN A 96 -23.33 14.13 -33.03
CA ASN A 96 -23.76 12.87 -33.63
C ASN A 96 -24.77 12.12 -32.74
N ASN A 97 -25.20 12.67 -31.62
CA ASN A 97 -26.03 12.06 -30.55
C ASN A 97 -25.45 10.75 -30.01
N ARG A 98 -24.12 10.65 -29.93
CA ARG A 98 -23.41 9.51 -29.34
C ARG A 98 -22.80 9.85 -27.96
N VAL A 99 -22.85 11.12 -27.57
CA VAL A 99 -22.40 11.63 -26.27
C VAL A 99 -23.45 12.61 -25.75
N SER A 100 -23.66 12.64 -24.44
CA SER A 100 -24.44 13.66 -23.73
C SER A 100 -23.89 13.89 -22.32
N ASP A 101 -24.44 14.88 -21.62
CA ASP A 101 -24.16 15.18 -20.21
C ASP A 101 -22.66 15.27 -19.90
N ILE A 102 -21.90 15.97 -20.74
CA ILE A 102 -20.47 16.17 -20.56
C ILE A 102 -20.24 17.09 -19.36
N ARG A 103 -19.44 16.65 -18.41
CA ARG A 103 -19.00 17.40 -17.25
C ARG A 103 -17.48 17.38 -17.15
N ASN A 104 -16.90 18.55 -17.12
CA ASN A 104 -15.47 18.74 -16.87
C ASN A 104 -15.24 18.77 -15.35
N HIS A 105 -14.23 18.04 -14.89
CA HIS A 105 -13.76 18.01 -13.51
C HIS A 105 -12.34 18.59 -13.44
N TRP A 106 -12.26 19.83 -12.96
CA TRP A 106 -11.00 20.56 -12.92
C TRP A 106 -10.11 20.11 -11.74
N LEU A 107 -10.72 19.70 -10.64
CA LEU A 107 -10.01 19.31 -9.41
C LEU A 107 -9.29 17.96 -9.56
N SER A 108 -9.85 17.02 -10.32
CA SER A 108 -9.30 15.68 -10.53
C SER A 108 -8.68 15.47 -11.91
N ASN A 109 -8.70 16.50 -12.78
CA ASN A 109 -8.37 16.39 -14.20
C ASN A 109 -9.04 15.18 -14.86
N ALA A 110 -10.36 15.18 -14.87
CA ALA A 110 -11.20 14.13 -15.44
C ALA A 110 -12.39 14.70 -16.21
N ILE A 111 -13.03 13.88 -17.04
CA ILE A 111 -14.30 14.21 -17.71
C ILE A 111 -15.29 13.11 -17.44
N THR A 112 -16.52 13.49 -17.09
CA THR A 112 -17.64 12.54 -17.04
C THR A 112 -18.59 12.81 -18.19
N CYS A 113 -19.07 11.77 -18.86
CA CYS A 113 -20.10 11.90 -19.91
C CYS A 113 -20.95 10.62 -20.01
N THR A 114 -22.10 10.75 -20.67
CA THR A 114 -22.92 9.60 -21.06
C THR A 114 -22.65 9.29 -22.52
N THR A 115 -22.17 8.08 -22.81
CA THR A 115 -21.73 7.73 -24.17
C THR A 115 -21.94 6.23 -24.47
N ASN A 116 -21.76 5.85 -25.75
CA ASN A 116 -21.91 4.48 -26.20
C ASN A 116 -20.58 3.74 -26.35
N ARG A 117 -20.63 2.42 -26.55
CA ARG A 117 -19.50 1.53 -26.71
C ARG A 117 -18.46 2.02 -27.73
N ASP A 118 -18.91 2.47 -28.93
CA ASP A 118 -17.98 2.87 -30.00
C ASP A 118 -17.12 4.05 -29.61
N VAL A 119 -17.69 5.02 -28.89
CA VAL A 119 -16.96 6.19 -28.42
C VAL A 119 -16.04 5.82 -27.25
N ILE A 120 -16.43 4.89 -26.37
CA ILE A 120 -15.56 4.40 -25.30
C ILE A 120 -14.30 3.75 -25.90
N PHE A 121 -14.45 2.88 -26.92
CA PHE A 121 -13.29 2.30 -27.59
C PHE A 121 -12.46 3.33 -28.37
N LEU A 122 -13.09 4.34 -28.98
CA LEU A 122 -12.37 5.44 -29.63
C LEU A 122 -11.50 6.21 -28.62
N LEU A 123 -12.06 6.48 -27.44
CA LEU A 123 -11.37 7.19 -26.36
C LEU A 123 -10.26 6.34 -25.73
N SER A 124 -10.42 5.03 -25.65
CA SER A 124 -9.41 4.14 -25.08
C SER A 124 -8.12 4.05 -25.92
N GLU A 125 -8.17 4.50 -27.19
CA GLU A 125 -6.98 4.61 -28.04
C GLU A 125 -6.25 5.96 -27.87
N HIS A 126 -6.80 6.88 -27.07
CA HIS A 126 -6.22 8.21 -26.89
C HIS A 126 -5.02 8.18 -25.93
N PRO A 127 -3.85 8.73 -26.33
CA PRO A 127 -2.61 8.58 -25.57
C PRO A 127 -2.65 9.23 -24.16
N ASP A 128 -3.49 10.25 -23.98
CA ASP A 128 -3.55 11.03 -22.74
C ASP A 128 -4.57 10.49 -21.73
N ILE A 129 -5.32 9.44 -22.06
CA ILE A 129 -6.29 8.80 -21.16
C ILE A 129 -5.60 7.69 -20.39
N GLU A 130 -5.72 7.72 -19.07
CA GLU A 130 -5.24 6.71 -18.15
C GLU A 130 -6.23 5.56 -18.04
N THR A 131 -7.47 5.87 -17.68
CA THR A 131 -8.52 4.87 -17.53
C THR A 131 -9.91 5.44 -17.82
N ILE A 132 -10.81 4.57 -18.28
CA ILE A 132 -12.23 4.86 -18.47
C ILE A 132 -13.04 3.84 -17.67
N GLY A 133 -13.83 4.30 -16.70
CA GLY A 133 -14.69 3.44 -15.89
C GLY A 133 -16.13 3.92 -15.82
N ILE A 134 -17.00 3.09 -15.26
CA ILE A 134 -18.38 3.48 -14.98
C ILE A 134 -18.37 4.59 -13.94
N ASP A 135 -19.26 5.60 -14.09
CA ASP A 135 -19.55 6.55 -13.01
C ASP A 135 -20.34 5.81 -11.91
N GLY A 136 -19.63 5.47 -10.84
CA GLY A 136 -20.17 4.65 -9.75
C GLY A 136 -21.38 5.31 -9.10
N VAL A 137 -22.52 4.62 -9.07
CA VAL A 137 -23.78 5.11 -8.49
C VAL A 137 -24.02 4.46 -7.15
N THR A 138 -24.42 5.23 -6.17
CA THR A 138 -24.82 4.73 -4.86
C THR A 138 -26.17 5.31 -4.44
N GLN A 139 -26.86 4.59 -3.58
CA GLN A 139 -28.02 5.10 -2.88
C GLN A 139 -27.65 5.29 -1.41
N CYS A 140 -27.97 6.46 -0.87
CA CYS A 140 -27.90 6.68 0.56
C CYS A 140 -28.99 5.82 1.24
N THR A 141 -28.57 4.79 1.96
CA THR A 141 -29.47 3.96 2.75
C THR A 141 -29.67 4.64 4.11
N VAL A 142 -30.85 5.17 4.33
CA VAL A 142 -31.28 5.59 5.66
C VAL A 142 -31.95 4.38 6.30
N ASP A 143 -31.39 3.87 7.38
CA ASP A 143 -32.15 2.97 8.24
C ASP A 143 -33.30 3.79 8.85
N ASN A 144 -34.45 3.76 8.16
CA ASN A 144 -35.71 4.22 8.68
C ASN A 144 -36.20 3.21 9.73
N GLU A 145 -35.48 3.05 10.81
CA GLU A 145 -36.14 2.58 12.02
C GLU A 145 -37.09 3.69 12.45
N GLN A 146 -38.34 3.58 11.99
CA GLN A 146 -39.46 4.16 12.69
C GLN A 146 -39.55 3.44 14.05
N LEU A 147 -38.59 3.73 14.93
CA LEU A 147 -38.82 3.55 16.34
C LEU A 147 -39.94 4.51 16.70
N THR A 148 -41.17 4.01 16.74
CA THR A 148 -42.23 4.61 17.54
C THR A 148 -41.78 4.47 18.99
N VAL A 149 -40.84 5.29 19.37
CA VAL A 149 -40.53 5.51 20.78
C VAL A 149 -41.72 6.30 21.28
N ASP A 150 -42.51 5.67 22.15
CA ASP A 150 -43.59 6.38 22.85
C ASP A 150 -42.98 7.65 23.44
N ASN A 151 -43.54 8.81 23.04
CA ASN A 151 -43.10 10.15 23.44
C ASN A 151 -43.10 10.40 24.97
N GLU A 152 -43.47 9.41 25.79
CA GLU A 152 -43.49 9.51 27.25
C GLU A 152 -42.19 9.03 27.94
N GLN A 153 -41.25 8.42 27.25
CA GLN A 153 -39.99 7.90 27.85
C GLN A 153 -38.75 8.72 27.56
N LEU A 154 -38.81 9.71 26.64
CA LEU A 154 -37.74 10.64 26.30
C LEU A 154 -37.86 12.04 26.95
N THR A 155 -38.68 12.20 27.95
CA THR A 155 -38.55 13.32 28.91
C THR A 155 -37.42 13.04 29.87
N MET A 156 -36.24 12.92 29.34
CA MET A 156 -35.01 12.87 30.10
C MET A 156 -34.41 14.24 30.21
N ASN A 157 -34.36 14.69 31.43
CA ASN A 157 -33.61 15.85 31.91
C ASN A 157 -33.88 17.18 31.22
N ASN A 158 -33.95 18.26 32.00
CA ASN A 158 -34.05 19.66 31.57
C ASN A 158 -32.84 20.13 30.69
N GLU A 159 -32.25 19.30 29.87
CA GLU A 159 -31.16 19.71 29.02
C GLU A 159 -31.67 20.00 27.61
N GLN A 160 -31.44 21.22 27.14
CA GLN A 160 -31.81 21.70 25.79
C GLN A 160 -30.80 21.23 24.75
N LEU A 161 -30.14 20.09 24.98
CA LEU A 161 -29.03 19.55 24.14
C LEU A 161 -29.31 18.09 23.79
N THR A 162 -28.87 17.67 22.61
CA THR A 162 -28.83 16.24 22.23
C THR A 162 -27.62 15.51 22.84
N TYR A 163 -27.71 14.17 23.02
CA TYR A 163 -26.66 13.41 23.70
C TYR A 163 -25.31 13.41 22.95
N ASN A 164 -25.34 13.48 21.62
CA ASN A 164 -24.12 13.55 20.79
C ASN A 164 -23.31 14.82 21.08
N VAL A 165 -23.93 15.96 21.32
CA VAL A 165 -23.28 17.24 21.70
C VAL A 165 -22.53 17.07 23.03
N SER A 166 -23.26 16.55 24.03
CA SER A 166 -22.66 16.35 25.37
C SER A 166 -21.60 15.25 25.40
N MET A 167 -21.77 14.17 24.60
CA MET A 167 -20.88 13.02 24.58
C MET A 167 -19.50 13.38 23.99
N VAL A 168 -19.45 14.29 23.01
CA VAL A 168 -18.18 14.80 22.43
C VAL A 168 -17.68 16.06 23.16
N ASN A 169 -18.34 16.50 24.23
CA ASN A 169 -17.99 17.70 25.02
C ASN A 169 -17.99 19.01 24.19
N ALA A 170 -18.83 19.14 23.16
CA ALA A 170 -18.92 20.36 22.36
C ALA A 170 -19.54 21.52 23.15
N ASP A 171 -20.50 21.25 23.99
CA ASP A 171 -21.11 22.20 24.97
C ASP A 171 -20.06 22.88 25.86
N LYS A 172 -19.03 22.12 26.31
CA LYS A 172 -17.93 22.69 27.11
C LYS A 172 -17.03 23.62 26.30
N VAL A 173 -16.97 23.44 24.98
CA VAL A 173 -16.22 24.34 24.10
C VAL A 173 -16.96 25.65 23.90
N TRP A 174 -18.31 25.62 23.85
CA TRP A 174 -19.13 26.84 23.81
C TRP A 174 -18.93 27.69 25.07
N ASP A 175 -18.77 27.06 26.24
CA ASP A 175 -18.44 27.75 27.49
C ASP A 175 -17.09 28.49 27.43
N LEU A 176 -16.17 28.06 26.57
CA LEU A 176 -14.90 28.74 26.28
C LEU A 176 -15.06 29.88 25.26
N GLY A 177 -16.23 30.04 24.64
CA GLY A 177 -16.54 31.06 23.66
C GLY A 177 -16.32 30.69 22.21
N TYR A 178 -16.08 29.40 21.89
CA TYR A 178 -15.91 28.91 20.51
C TYR A 178 -17.19 28.15 20.09
N THR A 179 -17.79 28.60 18.98
CA THR A 179 -19.07 28.10 18.46
C THR A 179 -19.06 27.79 16.97
N GLY A 180 -17.85 27.84 16.32
CA GLY A 180 -17.65 27.62 14.89
C GLY A 180 -17.74 28.91 14.06
N LYS A 181 -17.81 30.06 14.69
CA LYS A 181 -18.01 31.35 14.04
C LYS A 181 -16.88 31.72 13.06
N GLY A 182 -17.28 32.09 11.84
CA GLY A 182 -16.37 32.55 10.79
C GLY A 182 -15.79 31.40 9.96
N VAL A 183 -16.16 30.14 10.25
CA VAL A 183 -15.77 28.95 9.48
C VAL A 183 -16.91 28.52 8.55
N ILE A 184 -16.57 28.23 7.30
CA ILE A 184 -17.55 27.77 6.29
C ILE A 184 -17.49 26.24 6.19
N VAL A 185 -18.59 25.57 6.55
CA VAL A 185 -18.76 24.13 6.40
C VAL A 185 -19.69 23.87 5.20
N ALA A 186 -19.16 23.22 4.16
CA ALA A 186 -19.99 22.76 3.05
C ALA A 186 -20.51 21.35 3.34
N ILE A 187 -21.81 21.17 3.25
CA ILE A 187 -22.44 19.86 3.31
C ILE A 187 -22.73 19.37 1.89
N VAL A 188 -22.12 18.26 1.49
CA VAL A 188 -22.34 17.59 0.19
C VAL A 188 -23.21 16.36 0.44
N ASP A 189 -24.52 16.48 0.18
CA ASP A 189 -25.53 15.50 0.60
C ASP A 189 -26.81 15.56 -0.27
N SER A 190 -27.98 15.18 0.26
CA SER A 190 -29.28 15.26 -0.42
C SER A 190 -29.88 16.68 -0.54
N GLY A 191 -29.11 17.69 -0.14
CA GLY A 191 -29.56 19.07 0.04
C GLY A 191 -29.90 19.39 1.50
N VAL A 192 -30.43 20.58 1.77
CA VAL A 192 -30.78 21.06 3.11
C VAL A 192 -32.12 21.78 3.06
N ASN A 193 -32.98 21.56 4.05
CA ASN A 193 -34.11 22.46 4.28
C ASN A 193 -33.58 23.78 4.89
N TYR A 194 -33.10 24.66 4.03
CA TYR A 194 -32.54 25.97 4.39
C TYR A 194 -33.56 26.95 4.98
N ASN A 195 -34.85 26.55 5.08
CA ASN A 195 -35.89 27.31 5.81
C ASN A 195 -36.03 26.87 7.26
N HIS A 196 -35.26 25.88 7.72
CA HIS A 196 -35.30 25.44 9.12
C HIS A 196 -34.76 26.54 10.02
N VAL A 197 -35.53 26.90 11.08
CA VAL A 197 -35.21 28.05 11.92
C VAL A 197 -33.88 27.92 12.67
N ASP A 198 -33.44 26.69 12.95
CA ASP A 198 -32.15 26.41 13.60
C ASP A 198 -30.94 26.52 12.65
N LEU A 199 -31.11 26.91 11.39
CA LEU A 199 -30.08 27.14 10.40
C LEU A 199 -30.12 28.49 9.74
N ALA A 200 -31.31 29.15 9.75
CA ALA A 200 -31.66 30.23 8.84
C ALA A 200 -30.79 31.50 8.98
N ASP A 201 -30.18 31.75 10.12
CA ASP A 201 -29.37 32.95 10.40
C ASP A 201 -27.85 32.77 10.18
N HIS A 202 -27.37 31.55 9.90
CA HIS A 202 -25.96 31.26 9.65
C HIS A 202 -25.69 30.48 8.35
N LEU A 203 -26.62 30.54 7.40
CA LEU A 203 -26.40 29.99 6.05
C LEU A 203 -25.44 30.84 5.22
N TRP A 204 -24.68 30.16 4.34
CA TRP A 204 -23.73 30.81 3.46
C TRP A 204 -24.41 31.83 2.53
N ASP A 205 -23.83 33.04 2.40
CA ASP A 205 -24.30 34.07 1.50
C ASP A 205 -23.69 33.95 0.12
N GLY A 206 -24.34 33.26 -0.80
CA GLY A 206 -23.95 33.12 -2.19
C GLY A 206 -24.31 34.32 -3.06
N GLY A 207 -24.83 35.40 -2.45
CA GLY A 207 -25.23 36.61 -3.15
C GLY A 207 -26.35 36.40 -4.16
N ALA A 208 -26.41 37.24 -5.19
CA ALA A 208 -27.42 37.13 -6.25
C ALA A 208 -27.23 35.92 -7.16
N GLN A 209 -26.05 35.32 -7.18
CA GLN A 209 -25.76 34.15 -8.01
C GLN A 209 -26.31 32.86 -7.38
N TYR A 210 -26.23 32.74 -6.07
CA TYR A 210 -26.68 31.56 -5.32
C TYR A 210 -27.62 31.96 -4.16
N PRO A 211 -28.82 32.45 -4.47
CA PRO A 211 -29.71 33.08 -3.49
C PRO A 211 -30.27 32.06 -2.46
N ASN A 212 -30.15 30.77 -2.71
CA ASN A 212 -30.63 29.70 -1.85
C ASN A 212 -29.48 29.00 -1.10
N HIS A 213 -28.39 29.74 -0.81
CA HIS A 213 -27.32 29.31 0.09
C HIS A 213 -26.48 28.12 -0.38
N GLY A 214 -26.43 27.82 -1.69
CA GLY A 214 -25.71 26.72 -2.25
C GLY A 214 -26.09 26.34 -3.67
N TYR A 215 -25.86 25.08 -4.03
CA TYR A 215 -25.99 24.58 -5.39
C TYR A 215 -26.53 23.15 -5.45
N ASN A 216 -27.35 22.86 -6.43
CA ASN A 216 -27.83 21.53 -6.78
C ASN A 216 -27.02 21.02 -8.00
N VAL A 217 -26.06 20.13 -7.75
CA VAL A 217 -25.21 19.57 -8.80
C VAL A 217 -25.93 18.52 -9.65
N ILE A 218 -27.04 17.94 -9.13
CA ILE A 218 -27.85 16.96 -9.87
C ILE A 218 -28.59 17.64 -11.03
N ASP A 219 -29.32 18.70 -10.71
CA ASP A 219 -30.16 19.44 -11.68
C ASP A 219 -29.44 20.63 -12.33
N GLY A 220 -28.21 20.96 -11.90
CA GLY A 220 -27.44 22.09 -12.42
C GLY A 220 -28.10 23.45 -12.13
N ASN A 221 -28.70 23.65 -10.95
CA ASN A 221 -29.39 24.84 -10.57
C ASN A 221 -29.07 25.31 -9.13
N ASN A 222 -29.61 26.47 -8.73
CA ASN A 222 -29.31 27.11 -7.46
C ASN A 222 -30.32 26.75 -6.35
N ASP A 223 -30.97 25.60 -6.43
CA ASP A 223 -31.94 25.16 -5.42
C ASP A 223 -31.50 23.85 -4.78
N PRO A 224 -30.71 23.88 -3.70
CA PRO A 224 -30.28 22.70 -2.96
C PRO A 224 -31.29 22.23 -1.91
N MET A 225 -32.57 22.45 -2.11
CA MET A 225 -33.63 22.01 -1.18
C MET A 225 -33.59 20.49 -1.00
N ASP A 226 -33.66 20.04 0.24
CA ASP A 226 -33.70 18.65 0.62
C ASP A 226 -35.12 18.07 0.54
N ASN A 227 -35.32 17.12 -0.37
CA ASN A 227 -36.60 16.39 -0.52
C ASN A 227 -36.50 14.93 -0.01
N PHE A 228 -35.31 14.50 0.44
CA PHE A 228 -35.04 13.15 0.93
C PHE A 228 -34.92 13.09 2.47
N GLY A 229 -34.32 14.13 3.06
CA GLY A 229 -34.23 14.34 4.51
C GLY A 229 -33.00 13.80 5.18
N HIS A 230 -32.00 13.41 4.42
CA HIS A 230 -30.69 12.96 4.96
C HIS A 230 -29.78 14.17 5.24
N GLY A 231 -29.57 15.03 4.25
CA GLY A 231 -28.69 16.18 4.37
C GLY A 231 -29.18 17.21 5.40
N THR A 232 -30.50 17.44 5.53
CA THR A 232 -31.05 18.32 6.58
C THR A 232 -30.71 17.81 7.97
N HIS A 233 -30.80 16.50 8.19
CA HIS A 233 -30.43 15.88 9.47
C HIS A 233 -28.93 16.06 9.76
N CYS A 234 -28.08 15.80 8.76
CA CYS A 234 -26.64 16.01 8.89
C CYS A 234 -26.28 17.49 9.13
N ALA A 235 -26.97 18.42 8.44
CA ALA A 235 -26.81 19.87 8.64
C ALA A 235 -27.08 20.29 10.07
N GLY A 236 -28.18 19.79 10.65
CA GLY A 236 -28.52 20.05 12.05
C GLY A 236 -27.49 19.52 13.03
N THR A 237 -26.84 18.39 12.73
CA THR A 237 -25.78 17.83 13.58
C THR A 237 -24.46 18.64 13.45
N ILE A 238 -24.22 19.33 12.32
CA ILE A 238 -23.09 20.27 12.19
C ILE A 238 -23.34 21.52 13.05
N CYS A 239 -24.48 22.21 12.82
CA CYS A 239 -24.66 23.57 13.28
C CYS A 239 -26.12 23.95 13.71
N GLY A 240 -27.00 23.00 14.01
CA GLY A 240 -28.33 23.31 14.54
C GLY A 240 -28.26 24.01 15.89
N ASP A 241 -28.62 25.32 15.94
CA ASP A 241 -28.36 26.22 17.06
C ASP A 241 -29.35 26.08 18.23
N GLY A 242 -30.46 25.36 18.01
CA GLY A 242 -31.50 25.16 19.02
C GLY A 242 -32.53 26.29 19.11
N THR A 243 -32.62 27.18 18.13
CA THR A 243 -33.66 28.22 18.06
C THR A 243 -35.08 27.64 18.18
N SER A 244 -35.34 26.41 17.68
CA SER A 244 -36.62 25.70 17.86
C SER A 244 -36.73 24.94 19.18
N GLY A 245 -35.74 24.99 20.06
CA GLY A 245 -35.78 24.51 21.44
C GLY A 245 -34.80 23.39 21.80
N LEU A 246 -34.07 22.79 20.81
CA LEU A 246 -33.10 21.74 21.05
C LEU A 246 -31.83 21.96 20.19
N ALA A 247 -30.71 22.27 20.81
CA ALA A 247 -29.43 22.40 20.13
C ALA A 247 -28.91 21.02 19.71
N THR A 248 -28.73 20.81 18.43
CA THR A 248 -28.32 19.53 17.82
C THR A 248 -26.91 19.58 17.20
N GLY A 249 -26.41 20.79 16.91
CA GLY A 249 -25.16 21.05 16.21
C GLY A 249 -23.96 21.15 17.14
N MET A 250 -22.82 20.68 16.68
CA MET A 250 -21.53 20.80 17.39
C MET A 250 -20.99 22.24 17.37
N ALA A 251 -21.24 22.96 16.25
CA ALA A 251 -20.73 24.32 15.97
C ALA A 251 -21.89 25.23 15.56
N PRO A 252 -22.69 25.73 16.54
CA PRO A 252 -23.95 26.42 16.28
C PRO A 252 -23.84 27.75 15.53
N ASP A 253 -22.68 28.39 15.47
CA ASP A 253 -22.42 29.61 14.70
C ASP A 253 -21.58 29.39 13.43
N ALA A 254 -21.35 28.15 13.03
CA ALA A 254 -20.64 27.84 11.78
C ALA A 254 -21.52 28.21 10.57
N THR A 255 -20.89 28.78 9.54
CA THR A 255 -21.58 29.12 8.29
C THR A 255 -21.77 27.89 7.43
N LEU A 256 -23.03 27.55 7.08
CA LEU A 256 -23.39 26.34 6.34
C LEU A 256 -23.58 26.62 4.84
N MET A 257 -22.82 25.97 3.96
CA MET A 257 -23.00 25.96 2.51
C MET A 257 -23.72 24.68 2.09
N CYS A 258 -24.87 24.82 1.41
CA CYS A 258 -25.75 23.70 1.05
C CYS A 258 -25.47 23.16 -0.34
N ILE A 259 -25.06 21.90 -0.48
CA ILE A 259 -24.76 21.29 -1.78
C ILE A 259 -25.55 19.99 -1.93
N LYS A 260 -26.46 19.98 -2.94
CA LYS A 260 -27.28 18.82 -3.26
C LYS A 260 -26.54 17.96 -4.30
N ALA A 261 -25.97 16.82 -3.85
CA ALA A 261 -25.25 15.85 -4.66
C ALA A 261 -25.95 14.48 -4.76
N LEU A 262 -27.08 14.33 -4.06
CA LEU A 262 -28.02 13.21 -4.18
C LEU A 262 -29.36 13.74 -4.70
N ASP A 263 -30.04 12.92 -5.49
CA ASP A 263 -31.41 13.23 -5.97
C ASP A 263 -32.48 13.10 -4.85
N ASP A 264 -33.74 13.29 -5.21
CA ASP A 264 -34.86 13.21 -4.27
C ASP A 264 -35.19 11.78 -3.78
N TYR A 265 -34.46 10.78 -4.30
CA TYR A 265 -34.56 9.38 -3.89
C TYR A 265 -33.29 8.91 -3.17
N GLY A 266 -32.32 9.80 -2.93
CA GLY A 266 -31.07 9.52 -2.26
C GLY A 266 -30.00 8.88 -3.17
N TYR A 267 -30.15 8.92 -4.52
CA TYR A 267 -29.13 8.45 -5.43
C TYR A 267 -28.14 9.56 -5.80
N GLY A 268 -26.87 9.20 -5.83
CA GLY A 268 -25.77 10.03 -6.31
C GLY A 268 -24.69 9.20 -6.99
N SER A 269 -23.70 9.87 -7.56
CA SER A 269 -22.59 9.21 -8.25
C SER A 269 -21.26 9.82 -7.85
N THR A 270 -20.17 9.11 -8.18
CA THR A 270 -18.80 9.60 -7.97
C THR A 270 -18.61 10.99 -8.59
N SER A 271 -19.13 11.20 -9.81
CA SER A 271 -19.03 12.49 -10.49
C SER A 271 -19.87 13.60 -9.81
N SER A 272 -21.00 13.27 -9.20
CA SER A 272 -21.82 14.26 -8.48
C SER A 272 -21.14 14.67 -7.16
N PHE A 273 -20.49 13.73 -6.48
CA PHE A 273 -19.72 14.02 -5.25
C PHE A 273 -18.51 14.89 -5.54
N ASN A 274 -17.74 14.53 -6.60
CA ASN A 274 -16.64 15.35 -7.06
C ASN A 274 -17.06 16.78 -7.41
N ALA A 275 -18.16 16.95 -8.17
CA ALA A 275 -18.68 18.26 -8.52
C ALA A 275 -19.15 19.05 -7.28
N GLY A 276 -19.64 18.37 -6.25
CA GLY A 276 -19.97 18.98 -4.96
C GLY A 276 -18.73 19.50 -4.25
N MET A 277 -17.66 18.74 -4.21
CA MET A 277 -16.37 19.16 -3.65
C MET A 277 -15.77 20.33 -4.44
N GLU A 278 -15.82 20.29 -5.77
CA GLU A 278 -15.36 21.39 -6.64
C GLU A 278 -16.09 22.69 -6.32
N PHE A 279 -17.43 22.64 -6.19
CA PHE A 279 -18.22 23.82 -5.82
C PHE A 279 -17.86 24.36 -4.44
N ALA A 280 -17.72 23.47 -3.44
CA ALA A 280 -17.34 23.86 -2.08
C ALA A 280 -15.98 24.58 -2.05
N ILE A 281 -14.99 24.02 -2.69
CA ILE A 281 -13.61 24.54 -2.73
C ILE A 281 -13.54 25.86 -3.49
N GLU A 282 -14.19 25.95 -4.65
CA GLU A 282 -14.23 27.18 -5.46
C GLU A 282 -14.89 28.35 -4.69
N HIS A 283 -15.84 28.03 -3.83
CA HIS A 283 -16.56 29.03 -3.01
C HIS A 283 -16.05 29.13 -1.57
N GLN A 284 -14.77 28.75 -1.37
CA GLN A 284 -14.00 28.99 -0.14
C GLN A 284 -14.51 28.25 1.11
N ALA A 285 -15.13 27.10 0.97
CA ALA A 285 -15.43 26.26 2.12
C ALA A 285 -14.14 25.83 2.82
N ASP A 286 -14.11 25.85 4.14
CA ASP A 286 -12.97 25.42 4.95
C ASP A 286 -13.03 23.92 5.22
N ILE A 287 -14.24 23.40 5.40
CA ILE A 287 -14.54 22.02 5.73
C ILE A 287 -15.60 21.49 4.77
N ILE A 288 -15.46 20.23 4.36
CA ILE A 288 -16.50 19.50 3.64
C ILE A 288 -17.01 18.37 4.52
N SER A 289 -18.34 18.30 4.72
CA SER A 289 -19.02 17.17 5.36
C SER A 289 -19.66 16.29 4.31
N MET A 290 -19.26 15.02 4.22
CA MET A 290 -19.77 14.04 3.25
C MET A 290 -20.26 12.79 3.98
N SER A 291 -21.54 12.77 4.31
CA SER A 291 -22.20 11.59 4.90
C SER A 291 -22.61 10.56 3.85
N ILE A 292 -21.87 10.49 2.76
CA ILE A 292 -22.12 9.71 1.55
C ILE A 292 -20.82 9.07 1.02
N GLY A 293 -20.97 8.05 0.19
CA GLY A 293 -19.84 7.42 -0.48
C GLY A 293 -20.27 6.30 -1.41
N VAL A 294 -19.42 5.96 -2.40
CA VAL A 294 -19.67 4.91 -3.37
C VAL A 294 -19.27 3.56 -2.79
N MET A 295 -20.21 2.63 -2.76
CA MET A 295 -19.98 1.24 -2.38
C MET A 295 -19.36 0.47 -3.55
N ASN A 296 -18.35 -0.35 -3.28
CA ASN A 296 -17.66 -1.16 -4.31
C ASN A 296 -17.23 -0.31 -5.52
N ALA A 297 -16.57 0.83 -5.24
CA ALA A 297 -16.09 1.75 -6.27
C ALA A 297 -15.09 1.06 -7.21
N SER A 298 -15.22 1.33 -8.51
CA SER A 298 -14.28 0.86 -9.54
C SER A 298 -12.88 1.48 -9.37
N ALA A 299 -11.88 0.94 -10.03
CA ALA A 299 -10.53 1.53 -10.04
C ALA A 299 -10.57 2.97 -10.58
N ALA A 300 -11.39 3.24 -11.60
CA ALA A 300 -11.58 4.59 -12.13
C ALA A 300 -12.22 5.55 -11.11
N ASP A 301 -13.25 5.12 -10.37
CA ASP A 301 -13.87 5.92 -9.31
C ASP A 301 -12.88 6.24 -8.18
N LYS A 302 -12.10 5.24 -7.77
CA LYS A 302 -11.06 5.40 -6.75
C LYS A 302 -10.00 6.41 -7.21
N THR A 303 -9.54 6.28 -8.47
CA THR A 303 -8.55 7.19 -9.06
C THR A 303 -9.06 8.62 -9.12
N LEU A 304 -10.31 8.82 -9.60
CA LEU A 304 -10.93 10.14 -9.64
C LEU A 304 -10.97 10.78 -8.26
N MET A 305 -11.50 10.06 -7.26
CA MET A 305 -11.65 10.59 -5.92
C MET A 305 -10.32 10.82 -5.22
N ARG A 306 -9.31 9.98 -5.47
CA ARG A 306 -7.98 10.22 -4.92
C ARG A 306 -7.34 11.48 -5.47
N ASN A 307 -7.37 11.69 -6.79
CA ASN A 307 -6.88 12.93 -7.40
C ASN A 307 -7.60 14.16 -6.83
N THR A 308 -8.91 14.06 -6.64
CA THR A 308 -9.72 15.09 -5.99
C THR A 308 -9.22 15.38 -4.57
N CYS A 309 -9.05 14.34 -3.75
CA CYS A 309 -8.63 14.49 -2.35
C CYS A 309 -7.20 15.01 -2.22
N VAL A 310 -6.27 14.56 -3.07
CA VAL A 310 -4.89 15.07 -3.10
C VAL A 310 -4.85 16.57 -3.43
N ASN A 311 -5.60 17.00 -4.43
CA ASN A 311 -5.65 18.41 -4.81
C ASN A 311 -6.39 19.27 -3.78
N ALA A 312 -7.47 18.74 -3.17
CA ALA A 312 -8.17 19.42 -2.07
C ALA A 312 -7.25 19.66 -0.85
N LEU A 313 -6.38 18.69 -0.53
CA LEU A 313 -5.35 18.83 0.50
C LEU A 313 -4.42 20.03 0.21
N GLN A 314 -3.93 20.15 -1.04
CA GLN A 314 -3.06 21.27 -1.43
C GLN A 314 -3.77 22.63 -1.35
N LEU A 315 -5.08 22.64 -1.48
CA LEU A 315 -5.92 23.83 -1.34
C LEU A 315 -6.26 24.16 0.14
N GLY A 316 -5.74 23.35 1.08
CA GLY A 316 -5.97 23.51 2.51
C GLY A 316 -7.41 23.23 2.95
N VAL A 317 -8.10 22.27 2.31
CA VAL A 317 -9.46 21.87 2.62
C VAL A 317 -9.47 20.47 3.24
N ILE A 318 -10.22 20.30 4.33
CA ILE A 318 -10.41 19.03 5.01
C ILE A 318 -11.85 18.53 4.84
N ALA A 319 -12.01 17.21 4.73
CA ALA A 319 -13.32 16.57 4.59
C ALA A 319 -13.54 15.51 5.67
N ALA A 320 -14.63 15.62 6.42
CA ALA A 320 -15.17 14.52 7.21
C ALA A 320 -16.03 13.64 6.31
N VAL A 321 -15.73 12.34 6.25
CA VAL A 321 -16.36 11.40 5.32
C VAL A 321 -16.83 10.14 6.05
N ALA A 322 -18.08 9.73 5.83
CA ALA A 322 -18.60 8.51 6.42
C ALA A 322 -17.87 7.25 5.94
N ALA A 323 -17.49 6.36 6.86
CA ALA A 323 -16.88 5.08 6.50
C ALA A 323 -17.86 4.17 5.73
N GLY A 324 -19.16 4.25 6.01
CA GLY A 324 -20.22 3.44 5.42
C GLY A 324 -20.95 2.57 6.45
N ASN A 325 -22.01 1.87 6.01
CA ASN A 325 -22.85 1.03 6.87
C ASN A 325 -22.98 -0.38 6.28
N ASP A 326 -21.87 -0.93 5.77
CA ASP A 326 -21.86 -2.12 4.91
C ASP A 326 -21.17 -3.33 5.55
N LYS A 327 -20.89 -3.29 6.86
CA LYS A 327 -20.12 -4.32 7.59
C LYS A 327 -20.63 -5.75 7.35
N ASN A 328 -21.94 -5.93 7.31
CA ASN A 328 -22.58 -7.22 7.17
C ASN A 328 -22.97 -7.56 5.72
N MET A 329 -22.63 -6.70 4.75
CA MET A 329 -22.91 -6.94 3.34
C MET A 329 -21.89 -7.91 2.73
N MET A 330 -22.33 -9.14 2.41
CA MET A 330 -21.49 -10.15 1.76
C MET A 330 -20.93 -9.72 0.38
N MET A 331 -21.52 -8.72 -0.26
CA MET A 331 -21.07 -8.24 -1.58
C MET A 331 -19.88 -7.27 -1.50
N VAL A 332 -19.55 -6.76 -0.33
CA VAL A 332 -18.45 -5.81 -0.09
C VAL A 332 -17.71 -6.17 1.20
N PRO A 333 -17.07 -7.36 1.24
CA PRO A 333 -16.29 -7.74 2.40
C PRO A 333 -15.06 -6.82 2.56
N VAL A 334 -14.43 -6.84 3.73
CA VAL A 334 -13.07 -6.32 3.88
C VAL A 334 -12.17 -7.02 2.84
N PRO A 335 -11.29 -6.31 2.10
CA PRO A 335 -10.84 -4.93 2.32
C PRO A 335 -11.67 -3.83 1.61
N ASN A 336 -12.76 -4.14 0.93
CA ASN A 336 -13.56 -3.20 0.14
C ASN A 336 -14.78 -2.66 0.91
N ASN A 337 -14.81 -2.84 2.23
CA ASN A 337 -15.98 -2.55 3.06
C ASN A 337 -16.19 -1.04 3.31
N VAL A 338 -15.12 -0.24 3.35
CA VAL A 338 -15.22 1.21 3.52
C VAL A 338 -15.50 1.89 2.19
N ARG A 339 -16.49 2.78 2.15
CA ARG A 339 -16.93 3.48 0.93
C ARG A 339 -15.92 4.53 0.47
N THR A 340 -15.83 4.75 -0.84
CA THR A 340 -15.05 5.83 -1.46
C THR A 340 -15.81 7.15 -1.41
N PRO A 341 -15.22 8.29 -0.94
CA PRO A 341 -13.80 8.51 -0.66
C PRO A 341 -13.34 8.25 0.79
N GLY A 342 -14.15 7.76 1.71
CA GLY A 342 -13.75 7.44 3.07
C GLY A 342 -12.58 6.44 3.17
N ASN A 343 -12.36 5.65 2.12
CA ASN A 343 -11.26 4.71 2.00
C ASN A 343 -10.01 5.31 1.29
N CYS A 344 -10.02 6.57 0.85
CA CYS A 344 -8.89 7.16 0.14
C CYS A 344 -7.63 7.16 1.01
N PRO A 345 -6.51 6.58 0.52
CA PRO A 345 -5.24 6.64 1.21
C PRO A 345 -4.63 8.04 1.11
N PRO A 346 -3.82 8.43 2.10
CA PRO A 346 -2.98 9.62 1.99
C PRO A 346 -1.94 9.45 0.87
N PRO A 347 -1.48 10.55 0.22
CA PRO A 347 -0.58 10.47 -0.93
C PRO A 347 0.85 10.03 -0.62
N TRP A 348 1.24 9.98 0.64
CA TRP A 348 2.63 9.82 1.05
C TRP A 348 2.88 8.71 2.05
N LEU A 349 1.83 8.10 2.63
CA LEU A 349 2.01 7.21 3.75
C LEU A 349 2.67 5.92 3.28
N HIS A 350 3.87 5.66 3.79
CA HIS A 350 4.48 4.36 3.64
C HIS A 350 3.59 3.31 4.34
N PRO A 351 3.38 2.11 3.78
CA PRO A 351 2.51 1.08 4.36
C PRO A 351 2.77 0.79 5.83
N ASP A 352 4.03 0.85 6.22
CA ASP A 352 4.49 0.59 7.58
C ASP A 352 4.26 1.75 8.55
N GLN A 353 3.83 2.91 8.04
CA GLN A 353 3.61 4.13 8.81
C GLN A 353 2.14 4.57 8.87
N GLN A 354 1.23 3.75 8.42
CA GLN A 354 -0.21 4.05 8.38
C GLN A 354 -0.88 4.27 9.74
N VAL A 355 -0.17 3.99 10.81
CA VAL A 355 -0.61 4.21 12.19
C VAL A 355 -0.28 5.60 12.73
N ASN A 356 0.45 6.41 11.94
CA ASN A 356 0.75 7.79 12.34
C ASN A 356 -0.54 8.60 12.42
N PRO A 357 -0.79 9.29 13.55
CA PRO A 357 -1.84 10.29 13.62
C PRO A 357 -1.56 11.45 12.65
N GLY A 358 -2.64 12.04 12.08
CA GLY A 358 -2.52 13.22 11.25
C GLY A 358 -1.97 12.97 9.85
N ASP A 359 -2.37 11.88 9.22
CA ASP A 359 -2.08 11.58 7.84
C ASP A 359 -2.25 12.79 6.91
N LEU A 360 -1.39 12.90 5.90
CA LEU A 360 -1.45 13.95 4.88
C LEU A 360 -2.59 13.71 3.88
N SER A 361 -3.82 13.55 4.36
CA SER A 361 -5.02 13.40 3.55
C SER A 361 -6.01 14.52 3.86
N CYS A 362 -6.78 14.95 2.86
CA CYS A 362 -7.93 15.80 3.15
C CYS A 362 -9.10 15.01 3.77
N VAL A 363 -9.06 13.67 3.78
CA VAL A 363 -10.16 12.81 4.23
C VAL A 363 -9.92 12.34 5.65
N VAL A 364 -10.89 12.63 6.54
CA VAL A 364 -11.04 11.99 7.85
C VAL A 364 -12.21 11.01 7.73
N SER A 365 -11.92 9.73 7.74
CA SER A 365 -12.92 8.66 7.69
C SER A 365 -13.56 8.47 9.05
N VAL A 366 -14.90 8.48 9.12
CA VAL A 366 -15.63 8.54 10.38
C VAL A 366 -16.44 7.27 10.61
N GLY A 367 -16.16 6.59 11.73
CA GLY A 367 -16.94 5.49 12.28
C GLY A 367 -18.05 5.97 13.21
N ALA A 368 -18.97 5.09 13.59
CA ALA A 368 -20.09 5.41 14.45
C ALA A 368 -20.13 4.56 15.73
N ILE A 369 -20.53 5.16 16.84
CA ILE A 369 -20.80 4.50 18.12
C ILE A 369 -22.17 4.91 18.67
N ASP A 370 -22.70 4.12 19.62
CA ASP A 370 -23.95 4.44 20.34
C ASP A 370 -23.67 5.24 21.63
N GLU A 371 -24.74 5.56 22.36
CA GLU A 371 -24.68 6.27 23.65
C GLU A 371 -23.91 5.52 24.75
N ASN A 372 -23.72 4.21 24.59
CA ASN A 372 -22.96 3.34 25.51
C ASN A 372 -21.51 3.13 25.03
N GLU A 373 -21.06 3.92 24.07
CA GLU A 373 -19.73 3.82 23.45
C GLU A 373 -19.48 2.48 22.70
N THR A 374 -20.55 1.78 22.28
CA THR A 374 -20.46 0.54 21.53
C THR A 374 -20.38 0.86 20.04
N PRO A 375 -19.45 0.26 19.28
CA PRO A 375 -19.37 0.46 17.83
C PRO A 375 -20.66 0.05 17.13
N TYR A 376 -21.12 0.87 16.18
CA TYR A 376 -22.32 0.61 15.39
C TYR A 376 -22.22 -0.73 14.66
N SER A 377 -23.22 -1.60 14.84
CA SER A 377 -23.20 -2.98 14.34
C SER A 377 -23.09 -3.10 12.81
N GLU A 378 -23.60 -2.11 12.07
CA GLU A 378 -23.56 -2.05 10.61
C GLU A 378 -22.40 -1.18 10.07
N GLY A 379 -21.65 -0.49 10.95
CA GLY A 379 -20.57 0.43 10.55
C GLY A 379 -19.47 -0.28 9.76
N SER A 380 -19.14 0.26 8.59
CA SER A 380 -18.05 -0.25 7.76
C SER A 380 -16.71 -0.15 8.46
N MET A 381 -15.81 -1.09 8.17
CA MET A 381 -14.52 -1.21 8.86
C MET A 381 -13.39 -1.59 7.88
N GLY A 382 -12.17 -1.21 8.25
CA GLY A 382 -10.94 -1.64 7.57
C GLY A 382 -10.52 -3.07 7.94
N PRO A 383 -9.31 -3.48 7.55
CA PRO A 383 -8.37 -2.71 6.75
C PRO A 383 -8.83 -2.45 5.32
N VAL A 384 -8.31 -1.38 4.71
CA VAL A 384 -8.58 -1.05 3.29
C VAL A 384 -7.34 -1.35 2.48
N THR A 385 -7.51 -1.91 1.27
CA THR A 385 -6.44 -2.06 0.29
C THR A 385 -6.90 -1.54 -1.06
N TRP A 386 -5.96 -1.06 -1.87
CA TRP A 386 -6.22 -0.54 -3.21
C TRP A 386 -5.46 -1.31 -4.28
N THR A 387 -5.32 -2.61 -4.09
CA THR A 387 -4.60 -3.52 -5.00
C THR A 387 -5.21 -3.61 -6.41
N ASP A 388 -6.43 -3.13 -6.58
CA ASP A 388 -7.15 -3.05 -7.85
C ASP A 388 -6.95 -1.70 -8.58
N THR A 389 -6.06 -0.84 -8.11
CA THR A 389 -5.73 0.46 -8.71
C THR A 389 -4.31 0.47 -9.24
N GLN A 390 -4.01 1.44 -10.11
CA GLN A 390 -2.66 1.65 -10.65
C GLN A 390 -1.75 2.46 -9.70
N PHE A 391 -2.19 2.72 -8.46
CA PHE A 391 -1.41 3.46 -7.47
C PHE A 391 -0.35 2.58 -6.83
N ASN A 392 0.78 2.39 -7.53
CA ASN A 392 1.95 1.68 -7.02
C ASN A 392 2.74 2.47 -5.96
N ASP A 393 2.38 3.73 -5.75
CA ASP A 393 2.96 4.60 -4.73
C ASP A 393 2.46 4.30 -3.31
N TYR A 394 1.59 3.31 -3.18
CA TYR A 394 1.07 2.85 -1.91
C TYR A 394 1.11 1.31 -1.84
N PRO A 395 2.31 0.73 -1.66
CA PRO A 395 2.43 -0.72 -1.51
C PRO A 395 1.76 -1.14 -0.20
N TYR A 396 0.66 -1.85 -0.28
CA TYR A 396 -0.02 -2.36 0.91
C TYR A 396 0.73 -3.55 1.49
N ASN A 397 1.02 -3.49 2.80
CA ASN A 397 1.27 -4.73 3.51
C ASN A 397 -0.04 -5.53 3.47
N PRO A 398 -0.10 -6.69 2.82
CA PRO A 398 -1.35 -7.45 2.63
C PRO A 398 -1.99 -7.89 3.95
N ASN A 399 -1.23 -7.94 5.05
CA ASN A 399 -1.72 -8.35 6.35
C ASN A 399 -2.28 -7.19 7.20
N ILE A 400 -1.88 -5.95 6.93
CA ILE A 400 -2.27 -4.79 7.74
C ILE A 400 -3.26 -3.90 7.00
N GLY A 401 -3.02 -3.59 5.70
CA GLY A 401 -3.84 -2.64 4.95
C GLY A 401 -3.91 -1.26 5.59
N LEU A 402 -4.64 -0.33 5.02
CA LEU A 402 -4.89 1.00 5.60
C LEU A 402 -5.95 0.91 6.69
N ILE A 403 -5.64 1.38 7.90
CA ILE A 403 -6.59 1.43 9.01
C ILE A 403 -7.66 2.49 8.72
N ARG A 404 -8.92 2.08 8.71
CA ARG A 404 -10.10 2.93 8.59
C ARG A 404 -11.22 2.38 9.49
N PRO A 405 -12.04 3.23 10.12
CA PRO A 405 -12.03 4.70 10.10
C PRO A 405 -10.82 5.33 10.81
N ASP A 406 -10.64 6.66 10.70
CA ASP A 406 -9.59 7.40 11.42
C ASP A 406 -10.02 7.70 12.85
N VAL A 407 -11.27 8.12 13.02
CA VAL A 407 -11.90 8.40 14.33
C VAL A 407 -13.35 7.91 14.32
N CYS A 408 -13.99 7.88 15.46
CA CYS A 408 -15.43 7.67 15.56
C CYS A 408 -16.13 8.78 16.36
N ALA A 409 -17.44 8.89 16.13
CA ALA A 409 -18.31 9.83 16.84
C ALA A 409 -19.69 9.19 17.10
N PRO A 410 -20.56 9.80 17.94
CA PRO A 410 -21.93 9.32 18.13
C PRO A 410 -22.69 9.30 16.81
N GLY A 411 -23.28 8.15 16.46
CA GLY A 411 -23.97 7.96 15.19
C GLY A 411 -25.22 7.09 15.28
N VAL A 412 -25.60 6.62 16.46
CA VAL A 412 -26.76 5.72 16.65
C VAL A 412 -27.89 6.43 17.37
N VAL A 413 -29.09 6.43 16.79
CA VAL A 413 -30.28 7.11 17.32
C VAL A 413 -30.05 8.61 17.58
N ILE A 414 -29.39 9.28 16.64
CA ILE A 414 -29.09 10.71 16.72
C ILE A 414 -30.37 11.50 16.42
N GLN A 415 -30.75 12.42 17.32
CA GLN A 415 -31.81 13.39 17.10
C GLN A 415 -31.21 14.65 16.45
N SER A 416 -31.75 15.05 15.31
CA SER A 416 -31.39 16.26 14.58
C SER A 416 -32.54 16.77 13.72
N LEU A 417 -32.29 17.78 12.88
CA LEU A 417 -33.32 18.52 12.16
C LEU A 417 -34.09 17.65 11.16
N SER A 418 -35.38 17.93 11.00
CA SER A 418 -36.24 17.27 10.03
C SER A 418 -36.45 18.12 8.79
N HIS A 419 -36.30 17.55 7.59
CA HIS A 419 -36.60 18.24 6.33
C HIS A 419 -38.08 18.53 6.14
N SER A 420 -38.97 17.74 6.75
CA SER A 420 -40.41 17.83 6.57
C SER A 420 -41.10 18.94 7.43
N SER A 421 -40.32 19.63 8.27
CA SER A 421 -40.74 20.74 9.10
C SER A 421 -39.66 21.82 9.14
N ASN A 422 -40.04 23.08 9.34
CA ASN A 422 -39.05 24.17 9.52
C ASN A 422 -38.65 24.37 11.01
N ASP A 423 -39.16 23.56 11.92
CA ASP A 423 -38.91 23.65 13.37
C ASP A 423 -38.89 22.28 14.07
N GLY A 424 -38.90 21.17 13.30
CA GLY A 424 -39.03 19.81 13.83
C GLY A 424 -37.76 19.01 13.77
N TYR A 425 -37.75 17.89 14.48
CA TYR A 425 -36.64 16.99 14.62
C TYR A 425 -37.00 15.57 14.16
N SER A 426 -35.97 14.76 13.86
CA SER A 426 -36.09 13.34 13.52
C SER A 426 -34.91 12.55 14.04
N PHE A 427 -35.06 11.23 14.15
CA PHE A 427 -33.99 10.32 14.59
C PHE A 427 -33.47 9.53 13.41
N LYS A 428 -32.14 9.37 13.36
CA LYS A 428 -31.47 8.53 12.37
C LYS A 428 -30.23 7.84 12.99
N SER A 429 -29.79 6.74 12.36
CA SER A 429 -28.60 6.00 12.75
C SER A 429 -27.70 5.75 11.55
N GLY A 430 -26.39 5.73 11.76
CA GLY A 430 -25.38 5.43 10.76
C GLY A 430 -24.09 6.24 10.95
N THR A 431 -23.03 5.85 10.26
CA THR A 431 -21.81 6.66 10.15
C THR A 431 -22.09 8.04 9.55
N SER A 432 -23.20 8.16 8.80
CA SER A 432 -23.72 9.43 8.30
C SER A 432 -24.09 10.44 9.38
N MET A 433 -24.43 10.00 10.59
CA MET A 433 -24.78 10.89 11.72
C MET A 433 -23.55 11.23 12.55
N ALA A 434 -22.55 10.35 12.56
CA ALA A 434 -21.25 10.57 13.21
C ALA A 434 -20.38 11.58 12.43
N THR A 435 -20.40 11.53 11.11
CA THR A 435 -19.61 12.39 10.23
C THR A 435 -19.80 13.89 10.47
N PRO A 436 -21.05 14.40 10.55
CA PRO A 436 -21.29 15.82 10.82
C PRO A 436 -20.87 16.24 12.24
N CYS A 437 -20.84 15.33 13.22
CA CYS A 437 -20.23 15.61 14.53
C CYS A 437 -18.75 15.98 14.37
N VAL A 438 -18.00 15.20 13.59
CA VAL A 438 -16.57 15.45 13.31
C VAL A 438 -16.40 16.77 12.55
N ALA A 439 -17.22 17.03 11.52
CA ALA A 439 -17.16 18.29 10.76
C ALA A 439 -17.41 19.51 11.63
N GLY A 440 -18.35 19.43 12.58
CA GLY A 440 -18.61 20.51 13.52
C GLY A 440 -17.47 20.73 14.51
N VAL A 441 -16.84 19.67 15.02
CA VAL A 441 -15.65 19.80 15.88
C VAL A 441 -14.47 20.41 15.12
N MET A 442 -14.27 20.08 13.83
CA MET A 442 -13.30 20.73 12.96
C MET A 442 -13.55 22.24 12.85
N ALA A 443 -14.85 22.64 12.78
CA ALA A 443 -15.22 24.07 12.74
C ALA A 443 -14.86 24.81 14.04
N LEU A 444 -15.05 24.17 15.19
CA LEU A 444 -14.60 24.73 16.48
C LEU A 444 -13.08 24.92 16.52
N LEU A 445 -12.31 23.96 15.99
CA LEU A 445 -10.85 24.05 15.91
C LEU A 445 -10.41 25.22 15.02
N LEU A 446 -10.99 25.36 13.83
CA LEU A 446 -10.66 26.43 12.88
C LEU A 446 -11.11 27.82 13.37
N GLU A 447 -12.19 27.94 14.17
CA GLU A 447 -12.52 29.20 14.84
C GLU A 447 -11.43 29.60 15.83
N LYS A 448 -10.93 28.63 16.64
CA LYS A 448 -9.86 28.91 17.60
C LYS A 448 -8.57 29.29 16.89
N GLN A 449 -8.25 28.62 15.81
CA GLN A 449 -7.03 28.84 15.03
C GLN A 449 -7.29 28.56 13.54
N ASN A 450 -7.42 29.64 12.77
CA ASN A 450 -7.87 29.60 11.38
C ASN A 450 -6.81 29.18 10.36
N ASP A 451 -5.56 29.08 10.79
CA ASP A 451 -4.38 28.70 9.99
C ASP A 451 -3.98 27.22 10.18
N LEU A 452 -4.80 26.43 10.89
CA LEU A 452 -4.55 24.98 10.96
C LEU A 452 -4.62 24.32 9.57
N SER A 453 -3.61 23.53 9.27
CA SER A 453 -3.61 22.69 8.10
C SER A 453 -4.56 21.49 8.25
N PRO A 454 -4.97 20.82 7.18
CA PRO A 454 -5.70 19.55 7.27
C PRO A 454 -4.97 18.50 8.13
N ALA A 455 -3.64 18.43 8.05
CA ALA A 455 -2.83 17.54 8.87
C ALA A 455 -2.90 17.87 10.36
N ASP A 456 -2.83 19.17 10.73
CA ASP A 456 -2.99 19.61 12.12
C ASP A 456 -4.33 19.22 12.71
N ILE A 457 -5.39 19.36 11.92
CA ILE A 457 -6.75 18.98 12.33
C ILE A 457 -6.87 17.47 12.51
N CYS A 458 -6.41 16.66 11.55
CA CYS A 458 -6.39 15.20 11.65
C CYS A 458 -5.63 14.76 12.90
N MET A 459 -4.41 15.24 13.07
CA MET A 459 -3.55 14.91 14.21
C MET A 459 -4.21 15.29 15.54
N THR A 460 -4.77 16.51 15.63
CA THR A 460 -5.48 16.96 16.85
C THR A 460 -6.64 16.03 17.19
N LEU A 461 -7.48 15.70 16.20
CA LEU A 461 -8.64 14.81 16.40
C LEU A 461 -8.20 13.41 16.87
N GLU A 462 -7.19 12.84 16.24
CA GLU A 462 -6.72 11.49 16.56
C GLU A 462 -6.00 11.40 17.92
N LEU A 463 -5.09 12.33 18.23
CA LEU A 463 -4.34 12.35 19.49
C LEU A 463 -5.20 12.66 20.70
N THR A 464 -6.25 13.47 20.53
CA THR A 464 -7.13 13.88 21.63
C THR A 464 -8.35 12.99 21.78
N ALA A 465 -8.56 12.04 20.87
CA ALA A 465 -9.66 11.08 20.95
C ALA A 465 -9.61 10.25 22.23
N LYS A 466 -10.78 9.90 22.76
CA LYS A 466 -10.91 8.92 23.82
C LYS A 466 -10.65 7.52 23.26
N LYS A 467 -9.50 6.95 23.57
CA LYS A 467 -9.09 5.64 23.10
C LYS A 467 -9.95 4.51 23.67
N PHE A 468 -10.33 3.54 22.87
CA PHE A 468 -10.96 2.28 23.28
C PHE A 468 -9.96 1.13 23.29
N GLU A 469 -8.89 1.24 22.49
CA GLU A 469 -7.79 0.29 22.34
C GLU A 469 -6.47 1.04 22.49
N GLU A 470 -5.37 0.36 22.74
CA GLU A 470 -4.05 0.98 22.90
C GLU A 470 -3.56 1.59 21.59
N THR A 471 -3.91 0.93 20.47
CA THR A 471 -3.55 1.34 19.11
C THR A 471 -4.79 1.72 18.29
N LYS A 472 -4.58 2.44 17.17
CA LYS A 472 -5.61 2.74 16.18
C LYS A 472 -6.22 1.43 15.64
N SER A 473 -7.55 1.31 15.61
CA SER A 473 -8.24 0.09 15.22
C SER A 473 -9.06 0.24 13.94
N ASN A 474 -9.29 -0.88 13.24
CA ASN A 474 -10.12 -0.91 12.04
C ASN A 474 -11.64 -0.75 12.31
N VAL A 475 -12.05 -0.57 13.55
CA VAL A 475 -13.46 -0.43 13.95
C VAL A 475 -13.78 0.97 14.43
N THR A 476 -12.91 1.55 15.26
CA THR A 476 -13.13 2.84 15.92
C THR A 476 -12.07 3.89 15.59
N GLY A 477 -11.07 3.53 14.76
CA GLY A 477 -9.92 4.39 14.52
C GLY A 477 -9.14 4.68 15.80
N SER A 478 -8.72 5.91 15.97
CA SER A 478 -8.03 6.38 17.18
C SER A 478 -8.98 6.55 18.39
N GLY A 479 -10.30 6.40 18.20
CA GLY A 479 -11.31 6.45 19.25
C GLY A 479 -12.38 7.52 19.06
N LEU A 480 -13.14 7.78 20.14
CA LEU A 480 -14.20 8.80 20.16
C LEU A 480 -13.59 10.20 20.21
N ILE A 481 -13.96 11.07 19.27
CA ILE A 481 -13.56 12.47 19.29
C ILE A 481 -14.02 13.18 20.57
N ASP A 482 -13.20 14.09 21.07
CA ASP A 482 -13.48 14.94 22.26
C ASP A 482 -13.16 16.40 21.92
N ALA A 483 -14.19 17.21 21.68
CA ALA A 483 -14.04 18.60 21.27
C ALA A 483 -13.31 19.45 22.32
N PHE A 484 -13.59 19.22 23.61
CA PHE A 484 -12.97 19.97 24.68
C PHE A 484 -11.47 19.65 24.81
N ARG A 485 -11.12 18.36 24.72
CA ARG A 485 -9.71 17.97 24.70
C ARG A 485 -9.00 18.47 23.45
N ALA A 486 -9.64 18.40 22.30
CA ALA A 486 -9.09 18.91 21.04
C ALA A 486 -8.81 20.42 21.09
N ILE A 487 -9.71 21.22 21.66
CA ILE A 487 -9.53 22.67 21.82
C ILE A 487 -8.46 23.01 22.88
N THR A 488 -8.42 22.28 23.99
CA THR A 488 -7.49 22.58 25.10
C THR A 488 -6.09 22.02 24.85
N ASN A 489 -5.97 20.97 24.03
CA ASN A 489 -4.71 20.35 23.65
C ASN A 489 -4.53 20.42 22.12
N LEU A 490 -4.81 21.58 21.54
CA LEU A 490 -4.64 21.80 20.12
C LEU A 490 -3.19 21.50 19.74
N GLN A 491 -3.03 20.49 18.90
CA GLN A 491 -1.75 20.16 18.35
C GLN A 491 -1.50 21.13 17.19
N LYS A 492 -0.60 22.06 17.38
CA LYS A 492 0.01 22.77 16.29
C LYS A 492 1.09 21.84 15.80
N GLY A 493 0.78 21.03 14.83
CA GLY A 493 1.73 20.11 14.23
C GLY A 493 2.84 20.93 13.62
N HIS A 494 3.94 20.85 14.24
CA HIS A 494 5.08 21.61 13.84
C HIS A 494 6.13 20.73 13.22
N LEU A 495 6.01 19.42 13.46
CA LEU A 495 6.93 18.45 12.93
C LEU A 495 6.15 17.43 12.10
N THR A 496 6.54 17.25 10.87
CA THR A 496 6.07 16.14 10.02
C THR A 496 7.14 15.07 9.98
N PHE A 497 6.78 13.84 10.34
CA PHE A 497 7.68 12.70 10.21
C PHE A 497 7.87 12.37 8.72
N ARG A 498 9.14 12.28 8.29
CA ARG A 498 9.51 12.02 6.88
C ARG A 498 10.03 10.61 6.66
N GLY A 499 10.40 9.92 7.72
CA GLY A 499 10.88 8.55 7.66
C GLY A 499 11.97 8.25 8.67
N PHE A 500 12.43 7.02 8.62
CA PHE A 500 13.53 6.54 9.45
C PHE A 500 14.55 5.77 8.59
N SER A 501 15.72 5.55 9.15
CA SER A 501 16.70 4.59 8.66
C SER A 501 17.36 3.86 9.81
N ILE A 502 17.63 2.59 9.60
CA ILE A 502 18.29 1.71 10.55
C ILE A 502 19.79 1.67 10.22
N ASN A 503 20.60 1.84 11.25
CA ASN A 503 22.04 1.64 11.17
C ASN A 503 22.38 0.38 11.96
N ASP A 504 22.70 -0.68 11.24
CA ASP A 504 23.10 -2.02 11.66
C ASP A 504 24.54 -2.35 11.25
N GLU A 505 25.43 -1.32 11.12
CA GLU A 505 26.84 -1.47 10.69
C GLU A 505 27.63 -2.52 11.48
N ASP A 506 27.27 -2.70 12.74
CA ASP A 506 27.91 -3.67 13.65
C ASP A 506 27.41 -5.12 13.41
N PHE A 507 26.49 -5.34 12.45
CA PHE A 507 25.88 -6.65 12.17
C PHE A 507 26.01 -7.04 10.69
N ASN A 508 24.92 -7.03 9.92
CA ASN A 508 24.94 -7.41 8.50
C ASN A 508 24.93 -6.22 7.53
N ASN A 509 24.70 -5.01 8.04
CA ASN A 509 24.68 -3.74 7.31
C ASN A 509 23.74 -3.74 6.11
N ASN A 510 22.54 -4.34 6.27
CA ASN A 510 21.52 -4.37 5.24
C ASN A 510 20.52 -3.21 5.34
N GLY A 511 20.45 -2.55 6.50
CA GLY A 511 19.52 -1.44 6.78
C GLY A 511 18.13 -1.89 7.19
N ASN A 512 17.93 -3.18 7.42
CA ASN A 512 16.71 -3.77 7.99
C ASN A 512 16.93 -4.13 9.46
N LEU A 513 15.89 -4.52 10.15
CA LEU A 513 15.94 -4.95 11.54
C LEU A 513 15.83 -6.47 11.61
N ASN A 514 16.90 -7.15 12.05
CA ASN A 514 16.89 -8.60 12.19
C ASN A 514 16.78 -9.06 13.65
N ALA A 515 16.31 -10.28 13.84
CA ALA A 515 16.27 -10.90 15.17
C ALA A 515 17.67 -10.95 15.79
N GLY A 516 17.78 -10.55 17.07
CA GLY A 516 19.04 -10.52 17.81
C GLY A 516 19.91 -9.29 17.56
N GLU A 517 19.53 -8.38 16.69
CA GLU A 517 20.31 -7.17 16.41
C GLU A 517 20.20 -6.10 17.48
N ASN A 518 21.27 -5.35 17.64
CA ASN A 518 21.31 -4.05 18.32
C ASN A 518 21.55 -2.97 17.27
N VAL A 519 20.57 -2.13 17.05
CA VAL A 519 20.59 -1.16 15.95
C VAL A 519 20.46 0.26 16.46
N LYS A 520 20.99 1.21 15.68
CA LYS A 520 20.74 2.62 15.87
C LYS A 520 19.71 3.12 14.88
N LEU A 521 18.86 4.02 15.35
CA LEU A 521 17.76 4.55 14.55
C LEU A 521 17.99 6.04 14.28
N SER A 522 17.97 6.37 13.01
CA SER A 522 17.94 7.76 12.54
C SER A 522 16.55 8.15 12.11
N LEU A 523 16.10 9.36 12.46
CA LEU A 523 14.74 9.84 12.19
C LEU A 523 14.77 11.17 11.46
N ASN A 524 13.94 11.30 10.42
CA ASN A 524 13.83 12.53 9.62
C ASN A 524 12.51 13.24 9.88
N PHE A 525 12.58 14.55 10.07
CA PHE A 525 11.43 15.43 10.33
C PHE A 525 11.55 16.73 9.56
N HIS A 526 10.38 17.34 9.34
CA HIS A 526 10.27 18.67 8.79
C HIS A 526 9.48 19.56 9.76
N ASN A 527 9.94 20.75 10.01
CA ASN A 527 9.19 21.74 10.78
C ASN A 527 8.30 22.54 9.84
N ASP A 528 7.05 22.16 9.73
CA ASP A 528 6.06 22.79 8.85
C ASP A 528 5.46 24.08 9.45
N SER A 529 5.97 24.55 10.60
CA SER A 529 5.48 25.77 11.22
C SER A 529 6.25 27.03 10.79
N ASP A 530 5.61 28.18 10.93
CA ASP A 530 6.23 29.52 10.71
C ASP A 530 7.20 29.95 11.83
N ALA A 531 7.43 29.09 12.84
CA ALA A 531 8.22 29.41 14.01
C ALA A 531 9.38 28.43 14.22
N THR A 532 10.49 28.93 14.75
CA THR A 532 11.59 28.09 15.22
C THR A 532 11.19 27.38 16.51
N LEU A 533 11.26 26.04 16.50
CA LEU A 533 11.13 25.21 17.69
C LEU A 533 12.49 25.17 18.42
N SER A 534 12.52 25.30 19.75
CA SER A 534 13.76 25.33 20.52
C SER A 534 13.65 24.45 21.76
N ASN A 535 14.76 23.80 22.13
CA ASN A 535 14.87 22.93 23.31
C ASN A 535 13.85 21.78 23.31
N ILE A 536 13.60 21.21 22.16
CA ILE A 536 12.68 20.07 22.02
C ILE A 536 13.37 18.78 22.45
N LYS A 537 12.71 18.00 23.29
CA LYS A 537 13.14 16.65 23.65
C LYS A 537 12.30 15.64 22.86
N ALA A 538 12.95 14.78 22.09
CA ALA A 538 12.33 13.63 21.43
C ALA A 538 12.49 12.39 22.33
N VAL A 539 11.44 11.61 22.50
CA VAL A 539 11.43 10.38 23.30
C VAL A 539 10.79 9.27 22.50
N ILE A 540 11.50 8.15 22.32
CA ILE A 540 11.01 6.95 21.65
C ILE A 540 10.58 5.90 22.68
N SER A 541 9.54 5.13 22.36
CA SER A 541 9.09 4.00 23.15
C SER A 541 8.50 2.91 22.27
N CYS A 542 8.55 1.66 22.75
CA CYS A 542 7.91 0.51 22.11
C CYS A 542 7.31 -0.41 23.20
N ASN A 543 6.05 -0.80 23.02
CA ASN A 543 5.32 -1.63 24.00
C ASN A 543 5.40 -3.13 23.67
N ASN A 544 6.47 -3.58 23.01
CA ASN A 544 6.68 -4.98 22.69
C ASN A 544 7.80 -5.57 23.55
N ASP A 545 7.52 -6.66 24.24
CA ASP A 545 8.47 -7.31 25.18
C ASP A 545 9.74 -7.84 24.50
N ILE A 546 9.74 -8.02 23.16
CA ILE A 546 10.93 -8.44 22.40
C ILE A 546 11.88 -7.28 22.07
N VAL A 547 11.47 -6.01 22.31
CA VAL A 547 12.28 -4.81 22.06
C VAL A 547 12.85 -4.30 23.38
N ASN A 548 14.16 -4.04 23.41
CA ASN A 548 14.82 -3.43 24.54
C ASN A 548 15.51 -2.13 24.09
N ILE A 549 14.89 -0.98 24.38
CA ILE A 549 15.44 0.34 24.04
C ILE A 549 16.55 0.69 25.06
N THR A 550 17.74 0.99 24.57
CA THR A 550 18.92 1.33 25.38
C THR A 550 19.22 2.83 25.38
N ASP A 551 18.82 3.55 24.33
CA ASP A 551 18.82 5.02 24.30
C ASP A 551 17.49 5.53 23.77
N GLU A 552 16.69 6.15 24.67
CA GLU A 552 15.29 6.51 24.41
C GLU A 552 15.07 8.01 24.19
N GLU A 553 16.08 8.88 24.43
CA GLU A 553 15.90 10.34 24.43
C GLU A 553 16.92 11.04 23.55
N ALA A 554 16.46 11.94 22.69
CA ALA A 554 17.30 12.86 21.93
C ALA A 554 16.95 14.33 22.24
N GLN A 555 17.96 15.20 22.34
CA GLN A 555 17.77 16.62 22.60
C GLN A 555 18.01 17.42 21.31
N ILE A 556 17.04 18.25 20.94
CA ILE A 556 17.09 19.11 19.76
C ILE A 556 17.16 20.57 20.21
N ASP A 557 18.27 21.23 19.92
CA ASP A 557 18.49 22.64 20.35
C ASP A 557 17.56 23.60 19.63
N ASN A 558 17.50 23.52 18.29
CA ASN A 558 16.66 24.38 17.45
C ASN A 558 16.31 23.66 16.15
N ILE A 559 15.08 23.85 15.67
CA ILE A 559 14.63 23.53 14.33
C ILE A 559 14.00 24.80 13.76
N ALA A 560 14.59 25.41 12.74
CA ALA A 560 14.05 26.63 12.15
C ALA A 560 12.69 26.37 11.47
N ALA A 561 11.94 27.42 11.20
CA ALA A 561 10.75 27.33 10.38
C ALA A 561 11.12 26.74 9.00
N ASP A 562 10.32 25.83 8.46
CA ASP A 562 10.51 25.18 7.15
C ASP A 562 11.89 24.48 7.01
N GLU A 563 12.38 23.87 8.12
CA GLU A 563 13.65 23.16 8.17
C GLU A 563 13.44 21.65 8.27
N GLU A 564 14.14 20.91 7.40
CA GLU A 564 14.27 19.46 7.53
C GLU A 564 15.46 19.13 8.45
N ILE A 565 15.22 18.22 9.40
CA ILE A 565 16.23 17.78 10.35
C ILE A 565 16.30 16.25 10.38
N THR A 566 17.52 15.73 10.51
CA THR A 566 17.78 14.31 10.77
C THR A 566 18.39 14.16 12.16
N LEU A 567 17.74 13.38 13.02
CA LEU A 567 18.34 12.86 14.25
C LEU A 567 19.13 11.62 13.87
N LEU A 568 20.41 11.79 13.63
CA LEU A 568 21.29 10.74 13.11
C LEU A 568 21.77 9.85 14.26
N ASP A 569 21.38 8.57 14.27
CA ASP A 569 21.82 7.55 15.22
C ASP A 569 21.61 7.92 16.70
N GLU A 570 20.59 8.74 16.98
CA GLU A 570 20.32 9.26 18.33
C GLU A 570 19.54 8.29 19.22
N PHE A 571 18.94 7.23 18.65
CA PHE A 571 18.21 6.22 19.39
C PHE A 571 18.86 4.85 19.18
N GLU A 572 18.85 4.00 20.22
CA GLU A 572 19.43 2.66 20.15
C GLU A 572 18.52 1.64 20.82
N PHE A 573 18.30 0.52 20.16
CA PHE A 573 17.51 -0.59 20.70
C PHE A 573 17.98 -1.94 20.16
N SER A 574 17.63 -3.01 20.86
CA SER A 574 17.86 -4.39 20.43
C SER A 574 16.57 -5.18 20.36
N VAL A 575 16.56 -6.22 19.54
CA VAL A 575 15.44 -7.15 19.37
C VAL A 575 15.88 -8.54 19.85
N ASP A 576 14.93 -9.32 20.43
CA ASP A 576 15.18 -10.68 20.91
C ASP A 576 15.64 -11.62 19.79
N ASP A 577 16.58 -12.52 20.09
CA ASP A 577 17.14 -13.50 19.14
C ASP A 577 16.07 -14.45 18.55
N ASN A 578 14.92 -14.59 19.17
CA ASN A 578 13.83 -15.45 18.72
C ASN A 578 12.65 -14.67 18.13
N ALA A 579 12.86 -13.41 17.76
CA ALA A 579 11.82 -12.63 17.10
C ALA A 579 11.44 -13.27 15.77
N GLU A 580 10.15 -13.44 15.52
CA GLU A 580 9.68 -14.05 14.28
C GLU A 580 9.75 -13.03 13.14
N CYS A 581 10.15 -13.49 11.92
CA CYS A 581 10.12 -12.70 10.69
C CYS A 581 8.72 -12.12 10.45
N LYS A 582 8.68 -10.89 9.92
CA LYS A 582 7.44 -10.10 9.69
C LYS A 582 6.68 -9.72 10.97
N THR A 583 7.31 -9.84 12.15
CA THR A 583 6.72 -9.31 13.40
C THR A 583 6.69 -7.79 13.36
N PRO A 584 5.51 -7.16 13.46
CA PRO A 584 5.39 -5.70 13.48
C PRO A 584 5.76 -5.15 14.87
N LEU A 585 6.65 -4.17 14.90
CA LEU A 585 7.06 -3.44 16.10
C LEU A 585 6.60 -2.00 15.99
N MET A 586 5.67 -1.61 16.87
CA MET A 586 5.15 -0.26 16.93
C MET A 586 6.03 0.60 17.83
N PHE A 587 6.61 1.64 17.26
CA PHE A 587 7.35 2.66 18.00
C PHE A 587 6.53 3.94 18.11
N ASP A 588 6.44 4.48 19.33
CA ASP A 588 5.87 5.78 19.60
C ASP A 588 7.01 6.79 19.81
N LEU A 589 6.94 7.92 19.12
CA LEU A 589 7.90 9.02 19.20
C LEU A 589 7.16 10.29 19.64
N ASN A 590 7.55 10.82 20.78
CA ASN A 590 6.92 11.97 21.38
C ASN A 590 7.91 13.14 21.49
N PHE A 591 7.48 14.34 21.11
CA PHE A 591 8.26 15.57 21.22
C PHE A 591 7.71 16.47 22.33
N TYR A 592 8.60 16.98 23.17
CA TYR A 592 8.23 17.79 24.32
C TYR A 592 8.97 19.13 24.31
N ASP A 593 8.26 20.23 24.63
CA ASP A 593 8.83 21.50 25.10
C ASP A 593 8.68 21.53 26.62
N GLY A 594 9.76 21.24 27.31
CA GLY A 594 9.73 21.01 28.75
C GLY A 594 8.93 19.76 29.13
N ASN A 595 7.71 19.95 29.64
CA ASN A 595 6.78 18.87 29.98
C ASN A 595 5.56 18.83 29.03
N ASP A 596 5.43 19.79 28.14
CA ASP A 596 4.29 19.91 27.26
C ASP A 596 4.56 19.11 25.96
N LEU A 597 3.67 18.19 25.61
CA LEU A 597 3.73 17.44 24.37
C LEU A 597 3.43 18.40 23.20
N VAL A 598 4.36 18.53 22.26
CA VAL A 598 4.21 19.41 21.08
C VAL A 598 3.89 18.64 19.79
N SER A 599 4.36 17.39 19.68
CA SER A 599 4.02 16.48 18.56
C SER A 599 4.21 15.05 19.03
N ALA A 600 3.44 14.12 18.43
CA ALA A 600 3.58 12.69 18.65
C ALA A 600 3.37 11.95 17.34
N PHE A 601 4.16 10.90 17.12
CA PHE A 601 4.10 10.05 15.96
C PHE A 601 4.19 8.60 16.39
N SER A 602 3.60 7.69 15.61
CA SER A 602 3.85 6.26 15.75
C SER A 602 4.23 5.72 14.37
N PHE A 603 5.19 4.80 14.33
CA PHE A 603 5.63 4.16 13.11
C PHE A 603 5.95 2.69 13.37
N LEU A 604 5.90 1.89 12.31
CA LEU A 604 6.17 0.45 12.37
C LEU A 604 7.54 0.14 11.81
N ILE A 605 8.25 -0.73 12.50
CA ILE A 605 9.42 -1.44 11.99
C ILE A 605 9.08 -2.93 12.01
N TYR A 606 9.34 -3.64 10.93
CA TYR A 606 9.16 -5.08 10.89
C TYR A 606 10.47 -5.79 11.15
N VAL A 607 10.41 -6.90 11.86
CA VAL A 607 11.55 -7.81 11.97
C VAL A 607 11.68 -8.51 10.63
N SER A 608 12.80 -8.31 9.96
CA SER A 608 13.15 -8.97 8.70
C SER A 608 14.05 -10.17 8.94
N ASP A 609 13.93 -11.21 8.15
CA ASP A 609 14.85 -12.36 8.20
C ASP A 609 14.77 -13.16 6.88
N ASN A 610 15.79 -13.94 6.60
CA ASN A 610 15.69 -15.05 5.68
C ASN A 610 15.20 -16.30 6.43
N LYS A 611 14.17 -16.92 5.95
CA LYS A 611 13.61 -18.14 6.52
C LYS A 611 13.51 -19.21 5.45
N LEU A 612 14.45 -20.15 5.47
CA LEU A 612 14.49 -21.23 4.50
C LEU A 612 13.63 -22.40 4.95
N GLU A 613 12.83 -22.93 4.02
CA GLU A 613 12.02 -24.14 4.19
C GLU A 613 12.26 -25.10 3.03
N PHE A 614 12.21 -26.41 3.30
CA PHE A 614 12.25 -27.42 2.24
C PHE A 614 10.91 -27.37 1.45
N ALA A 615 11.00 -27.35 0.14
CA ALA A 615 9.84 -27.29 -0.75
C ALA A 615 9.58 -28.62 -1.45
N SER A 616 10.55 -29.09 -2.25
CA SER A 616 10.34 -30.30 -3.04
C SER A 616 11.67 -30.95 -3.48
N LEU A 617 11.56 -32.11 -4.11
CA LEU A 617 12.65 -32.82 -4.78
C LEU A 617 12.40 -32.87 -6.28
N ILE A 618 13.46 -32.71 -7.06
CA ILE A 618 13.46 -32.84 -8.52
C ILE A 618 14.50 -33.89 -8.90
N VAL A 619 14.19 -34.80 -9.82
CA VAL A 619 15.12 -35.80 -10.36
C VAL A 619 15.46 -35.46 -11.79
N GLU A 620 16.73 -35.20 -12.08
CA GLU A 620 17.20 -34.92 -13.44
C GLU A 620 18.37 -35.84 -13.81
N ASN A 621 18.65 -35.94 -15.11
CA ASN A 621 19.76 -36.72 -15.67
C ASN A 621 19.80 -38.17 -15.17
N ASP A 622 18.67 -38.77 -14.83
CA ASP A 622 18.52 -40.17 -14.52
C ASP A 622 18.78 -41.05 -15.76
N ASP A 623 19.20 -42.30 -15.58
CA ASP A 623 19.70 -43.18 -16.67
C ASP A 623 18.63 -43.48 -17.76
N ASN A 624 17.35 -43.38 -17.43
CA ASN A 624 16.23 -43.67 -18.35
C ASN A 624 15.39 -42.41 -18.72
N ASN A 625 15.63 -41.26 -18.12
CA ASN A 625 14.95 -39.98 -18.29
C ASN A 625 13.45 -40.04 -17.98
N ASN A 626 13.06 -40.71 -16.90
CA ASN A 626 11.68 -40.77 -16.45
C ASN A 626 11.39 -39.85 -15.23
N GLY A 627 12.43 -39.18 -14.70
CA GLY A 627 12.30 -38.25 -13.57
C GLY A 627 12.16 -38.92 -12.21
N ILE A 628 12.42 -40.22 -12.09
CA ILE A 628 12.26 -41.00 -10.87
C ILE A 628 13.55 -41.72 -10.52
N LEU A 629 13.89 -41.79 -9.24
CA LEU A 629 15.01 -42.62 -8.77
C LEU A 629 14.61 -44.08 -8.71
N GLU A 630 15.35 -44.95 -9.39
CA GLU A 630 15.12 -46.37 -9.44
C GLU A 630 16.36 -47.21 -9.03
N SER A 631 16.11 -48.45 -8.73
CA SER A 631 17.15 -49.41 -8.29
C SER A 631 18.29 -49.53 -9.26
N GLY A 632 19.53 -49.22 -8.87
CA GLY A 632 20.77 -49.33 -9.62
C GLY A 632 21.09 -48.13 -10.52
N GLU A 633 20.30 -47.07 -10.43
CA GLU A 633 20.37 -45.86 -11.26
C GLU A 633 21.28 -44.78 -10.66
N THR A 634 21.80 -43.92 -11.50
CA THR A 634 22.50 -42.70 -11.11
C THR A 634 21.77 -41.49 -11.67
N ALA A 635 21.45 -40.51 -10.84
CA ALA A 635 20.74 -39.29 -11.21
C ALA A 635 21.27 -38.05 -10.48
N ASP A 636 20.84 -36.89 -10.90
CA ASP A 636 21.02 -35.64 -10.18
C ASP A 636 19.75 -35.32 -9.40
N LEU A 637 19.82 -35.42 -8.06
CA LEU A 637 18.75 -35.10 -7.13
C LEU A 637 18.81 -33.61 -6.82
N GLY A 638 17.88 -32.83 -7.33
CA GLY A 638 17.67 -31.44 -7.02
C GLY A 638 16.86 -31.30 -5.73
N VAL A 639 17.39 -30.57 -4.78
CA VAL A 639 16.64 -30.17 -3.58
C VAL A 639 16.21 -28.73 -3.77
N VAL A 640 14.92 -28.46 -3.65
CA VAL A 640 14.34 -27.12 -3.75
C VAL A 640 14.12 -26.57 -2.36
N LEU A 641 14.60 -25.35 -2.12
CA LEU A 641 14.34 -24.57 -0.90
C LEU A 641 13.58 -23.31 -1.24
N ASN A 642 12.55 -23.03 -0.47
CA ASN A 642 11.86 -21.75 -0.43
C ASN A 642 12.49 -20.85 0.62
N ASN A 643 12.67 -19.59 0.30
CA ASN A 643 12.87 -18.55 1.29
C ASN A 643 11.53 -17.86 1.52
N ILE A 644 10.81 -18.22 2.58
CA ILE A 644 9.53 -17.63 2.95
C ILE A 644 9.68 -16.35 3.79
N GLY A 645 10.93 -15.97 4.09
CA GLY A 645 11.28 -14.68 4.67
C GLY A 645 11.27 -13.56 3.62
N ASP A 646 11.54 -12.35 4.06
CA ASP A 646 11.58 -11.15 3.22
C ASP A 646 13.01 -10.72 2.84
N GLU A 647 14.04 -11.37 3.41
CA GLU A 647 15.44 -11.05 3.14
C GLU A 647 16.16 -12.06 2.25
N LEU A 648 17.21 -11.58 1.61
CA LEU A 648 18.09 -12.41 0.81
C LEU A 648 18.92 -13.35 1.69
N ALA A 649 18.78 -14.65 1.52
CA ALA A 649 19.73 -15.63 2.04
C ALA A 649 20.97 -15.65 1.11
N LEU A 650 22.07 -15.07 1.57
CA LEU A 650 23.25 -14.81 0.74
C LEU A 650 24.18 -16.04 0.64
N LYS A 651 24.46 -16.53 -0.58
CA LYS A 651 25.42 -17.63 -0.83
C LYS A 651 25.15 -18.88 0.01
N VAL A 652 23.99 -19.47 -0.15
CA VAL A 652 23.59 -20.67 0.59
C VAL A 652 24.32 -21.92 0.04
N ASN A 653 25.08 -22.59 0.88
CA ASN A 653 25.76 -23.85 0.59
C ASN A 653 25.04 -24.99 1.29
N GLY A 654 24.69 -26.04 0.57
CA GLY A 654 24.06 -27.24 1.11
C GLY A 654 25.00 -28.42 1.24
N THR A 655 24.88 -29.16 2.35
CA THR A 655 25.54 -30.46 2.56
C THR A 655 24.47 -31.50 2.80
N LEU A 656 24.34 -32.44 1.84
CA LEU A 656 23.31 -33.50 1.89
C LEU A 656 23.91 -34.79 2.48
N SER A 657 23.14 -35.45 3.33
CA SER A 657 23.45 -36.78 3.86
C SER A 657 22.21 -37.70 3.84
N CYS A 658 22.49 -38.99 3.79
CA CYS A 658 21.47 -40.04 3.71
C CYS A 658 21.94 -41.30 4.47
N ASN A 659 21.02 -41.96 5.16
CA ASN A 659 21.25 -43.22 5.86
C ASN A 659 20.51 -44.41 5.22
N GLY A 660 20.34 -44.41 3.91
CA GLY A 660 19.60 -45.42 3.16
C GLY A 660 20.42 -46.11 2.07
N PRO A 661 19.76 -46.83 1.16
CA PRO A 661 20.40 -47.53 0.04
C PRO A 661 20.76 -46.58 -1.13
N ILE A 662 21.08 -45.33 -0.82
CA ILE A 662 21.52 -44.32 -1.78
C ILE A 662 22.93 -43.86 -1.41
N THR A 663 23.82 -43.87 -2.38
CA THR A 663 25.18 -43.32 -2.27
C THR A 663 25.20 -41.92 -2.87
N ILE A 664 25.48 -40.91 -2.04
CA ILE A 664 25.67 -39.52 -2.52
C ILE A 664 27.09 -39.38 -3.05
N ASN A 665 27.25 -39.20 -4.35
CA ASN A 665 28.55 -39.10 -5.03
C ASN A 665 29.19 -37.72 -4.86
N ASN A 666 28.37 -36.66 -4.79
CA ASN A 666 28.74 -35.30 -4.44
C ASN A 666 27.77 -34.76 -3.39
N ASN A 667 28.22 -34.62 -2.16
CA ASN A 667 27.41 -34.26 -1.02
C ASN A 667 27.37 -32.77 -0.70
N VAL A 668 28.07 -31.92 -1.49
CA VAL A 668 28.06 -30.46 -1.32
C VAL A 668 27.64 -29.81 -2.61
N SER A 669 26.64 -28.93 -2.54
CA SER A 669 26.18 -28.15 -3.67
C SER A 669 25.75 -26.75 -3.20
N GLU A 670 25.76 -25.78 -4.12
CA GLU A 670 25.43 -24.38 -3.85
C GLU A 670 24.05 -24.04 -4.41
N PHE A 671 23.19 -23.45 -3.57
CA PHE A 671 21.91 -22.86 -3.97
C PHE A 671 22.07 -21.44 -4.53
N ASN A 672 23.28 -20.88 -4.51
CA ASN A 672 23.54 -19.45 -4.70
C ASN A 672 22.88 -18.59 -3.61
N SER A 673 22.40 -17.39 -3.96
CA SER A 673 21.58 -16.59 -3.06
C SER A 673 20.10 -16.86 -3.32
N ILE A 674 19.28 -16.88 -2.25
CA ILE A 674 17.84 -17.13 -2.34
C ILE A 674 17.13 -15.87 -1.88
N GLY A 675 16.44 -15.16 -2.78
CA GLY A 675 15.68 -13.94 -2.48
C GLY A 675 14.55 -14.20 -1.53
N GLY A 676 14.06 -13.15 -0.87
CA GLY A 676 12.81 -13.23 -0.13
C GLY A 676 11.65 -13.64 -1.07
N GLU A 677 10.75 -14.48 -0.57
CA GLU A 677 9.60 -15.00 -1.31
C GLU A 677 10.00 -15.61 -2.67
N SER A 678 11.10 -16.38 -2.69
CA SER A 678 11.58 -17.07 -3.89
C SER A 678 12.22 -18.40 -3.57
N SER A 679 12.45 -19.21 -4.62
CA SER A 679 12.99 -20.55 -4.52
C SER A 679 14.36 -20.65 -5.18
N ALA A 680 15.14 -21.65 -4.76
CA ALA A 680 16.36 -22.06 -5.45
C ALA A 680 16.53 -23.57 -5.37
N VAL A 681 17.26 -24.12 -6.34
CA VAL A 681 17.54 -25.55 -6.41
C VAL A 681 19.06 -25.80 -6.40
N ALA A 682 19.48 -26.83 -5.64
CA ALA A 682 20.83 -27.34 -5.69
C ALA A 682 20.82 -28.84 -6.02
N PHE A 683 21.64 -29.25 -6.96
CA PHE A 683 21.70 -30.62 -7.45
C PHE A 683 22.83 -31.42 -6.79
N PHE A 684 22.49 -32.64 -6.30
CA PHE A 684 23.39 -33.59 -5.68
C PHE A 684 23.41 -34.86 -6.51
N ASN A 685 24.56 -35.30 -7.00
CA ASN A 685 24.65 -36.53 -7.76
C ASN A 685 24.53 -37.74 -6.84
N VAL A 686 23.58 -38.61 -7.07
CA VAL A 686 23.26 -39.78 -6.25
C VAL A 686 23.26 -41.09 -7.07
N THR A 687 23.52 -42.22 -6.44
CA THR A 687 23.40 -43.57 -7.04
C THR A 687 22.61 -44.46 -6.11
N VAL A 688 21.53 -45.06 -6.60
CA VAL A 688 20.68 -46.00 -5.87
C VAL A 688 21.36 -47.42 -5.91
N ASP A 689 21.34 -48.13 -4.78
CA ASP A 689 21.83 -49.48 -4.68
C ASP A 689 21.02 -50.46 -5.56
N ASN A 690 21.69 -51.47 -6.06
CA ASN A 690 21.01 -52.52 -6.86
C ASN A 690 20.09 -53.38 -5.99
N ASN A 691 18.91 -53.76 -6.53
CA ASN A 691 17.89 -54.61 -5.90
C ASN A 691 17.17 -53.96 -4.70
N VAL A 692 16.98 -52.67 -4.71
CA VAL A 692 16.09 -51.94 -3.79
C VAL A 692 14.66 -52.03 -4.33
N SER A 693 13.73 -52.50 -3.53
CA SER A 693 12.33 -52.69 -3.94
C SER A 693 11.41 -51.55 -3.45
N ASP A 694 11.92 -50.73 -2.56
CA ASP A 694 11.19 -49.66 -1.92
C ASP A 694 12.16 -48.54 -1.55
N LEU A 695 11.84 -47.31 -1.96
CA LEU A 695 12.73 -46.15 -1.84
C LEU A 695 12.12 -45.09 -0.93
N ASP A 696 11.64 -45.48 0.23
CA ASP A 696 11.41 -44.51 1.30
C ASP A 696 12.75 -44.22 2.01
N VAL A 697 13.38 -43.11 1.64
CA VAL A 697 14.76 -42.81 2.08
C VAL A 697 14.82 -41.44 2.75
N PRO A 698 15.12 -41.39 4.04
CA PRO A 698 15.32 -40.13 4.74
C PRO A 698 16.66 -39.46 4.39
N PHE A 699 16.57 -38.19 4.07
CA PHE A 699 17.68 -37.30 3.84
C PHE A 699 17.79 -36.26 4.93
N GLU A 700 19.01 -35.82 5.21
CA GLU A 700 19.33 -34.67 6.05
C GLU A 700 20.13 -33.67 5.22
N LEU A 701 19.64 -32.45 5.09
CA LEU A 701 20.34 -31.33 4.48
C LEU A 701 20.70 -30.30 5.54
N THR A 702 21.97 -29.94 5.58
CA THR A 702 22.42 -28.77 6.35
C THR A 702 22.83 -27.67 5.38
N THR A 703 22.27 -26.48 5.53
CA THR A 703 22.70 -25.30 4.77
C THR A 703 23.42 -24.29 5.63
N THR A 704 24.34 -23.53 5.02
CA THR A 704 25.07 -22.44 5.67
C THR A 704 25.15 -21.28 4.70
N ASP A 705 24.75 -20.08 5.13
CA ASP A 705 24.85 -18.85 4.33
C ASP A 705 26.19 -18.10 4.52
N ALA A 706 26.33 -16.92 3.90
CA ALA A 706 27.53 -16.10 3.98
C ALA A 706 27.80 -15.50 5.38
N PHE A 707 26.81 -15.54 6.28
CA PHE A 707 26.89 -15.05 7.67
C PHE A 707 27.02 -16.19 8.69
N ASP A 708 27.31 -17.42 8.22
CA ASP A 708 27.41 -18.62 9.04
C ASP A 708 26.06 -19.05 9.71
N LYS A 709 24.91 -18.55 9.20
CA LYS A 709 23.60 -19.01 9.65
C LYS A 709 23.32 -20.40 9.11
N GLU A 710 23.06 -21.35 10.03
CA GLU A 710 22.81 -22.75 9.71
C GLU A 710 21.33 -23.08 9.76
N HIS A 711 20.82 -23.83 8.78
CA HIS A 711 19.50 -24.44 8.76
C HIS A 711 19.65 -25.96 8.57
N HIS A 712 18.75 -26.73 9.19
CA HIS A 712 18.72 -28.18 9.13
C HIS A 712 17.34 -28.64 8.66
N PHE A 713 17.33 -29.43 7.59
CA PHE A 713 16.13 -29.99 7.00
C PHE A 713 16.19 -31.50 7.01
N THR A 714 15.04 -32.14 7.32
CA THR A 714 14.85 -33.57 7.16
C THR A 714 13.66 -33.80 6.25
N PHE A 715 13.85 -34.58 5.22
CA PHE A 715 12.81 -34.93 4.25
C PHE A 715 13.05 -36.35 3.74
N SER A 716 12.02 -36.98 3.17
CA SER A 716 12.12 -38.31 2.56
C SER A 716 11.93 -38.22 1.06
N TYR A 717 12.62 -39.08 0.32
CA TYR A 717 12.26 -39.37 -1.05
C TYR A 717 11.27 -40.54 -1.02
N ASP A 718 10.04 -40.30 -1.44
CA ASP A 718 9.00 -41.30 -1.63
C ASP A 718 8.50 -41.24 -3.08
N ASN A 719 8.42 -42.38 -3.73
CA ASN A 719 7.89 -42.46 -5.10
C ASN A 719 6.47 -43.05 -5.14
N THR A 720 5.74 -42.94 -4.04
CA THR A 720 4.35 -43.43 -3.91
C THR A 720 3.44 -42.29 -3.49
N CYS A 721 2.20 -42.33 -3.90
CA CYS A 721 1.14 -41.47 -3.42
C CYS A 721 -0.11 -42.23 -3.00
N ASP A 722 -0.83 -41.64 -2.06
CA ASP A 722 -2.04 -42.23 -1.50
C ASP A 722 -3.28 -41.72 -2.22
N TYR A 723 -4.08 -42.64 -2.73
CA TYR A 723 -5.38 -42.34 -3.32
C TYR A 723 -6.49 -42.82 -2.40
N ARG A 724 -7.47 -41.99 -2.18
CA ARG A 724 -8.64 -42.29 -1.37
C ARG A 724 -9.84 -42.60 -2.23
N PHE A 725 -10.47 -43.74 -1.97
CA PHE A 725 -11.66 -44.23 -2.64
C PHE A 725 -12.83 -44.24 -1.68
N GLU A 726 -13.84 -43.44 -1.91
CA GLU A 726 -15.09 -43.43 -1.17
C GLU A 726 -16.14 -44.18 -1.94
N LEU A 727 -16.70 -45.25 -1.35
CA LEU A 727 -17.71 -46.09 -1.92
C LEU A 727 -19.03 -45.88 -1.19
N ASP A 728 -20.11 -45.69 -1.93
CA ASP A 728 -21.47 -45.48 -1.39
C ASP A 728 -22.44 -46.51 -1.92
N ASP A 729 -23.34 -46.97 -1.05
CA ASP A 729 -24.50 -47.82 -1.37
C ASP A 729 -25.80 -47.13 -0.94
N TYR A 730 -26.72 -46.92 -1.86
CA TYR A 730 -27.94 -46.13 -1.63
C TYR A 730 -28.92 -46.79 -0.66
N TYR A 731 -29.01 -48.16 -0.62
CA TYR A 731 -29.92 -48.87 0.27
C TYR A 731 -29.31 -49.35 1.58
N ASN A 732 -28.01 -49.19 1.78
CA ASN A 732 -27.24 -49.55 2.97
C ASN A 732 -27.25 -51.07 3.27
N ASP A 733 -27.27 -51.91 2.25
CA ASP A 733 -27.21 -53.38 2.39
C ASP A 733 -26.00 -54.03 1.65
N GLY A 734 -25.08 -53.17 1.18
CA GLY A 734 -23.82 -53.54 0.54
C GLY A 734 -23.94 -53.75 -0.98
N TRP A 735 -22.84 -53.90 -1.65
CA TRP A 735 -22.77 -53.91 -3.13
C TRP A 735 -23.16 -55.23 -3.78
N ASP A 736 -23.74 -56.17 -3.06
CA ASP A 736 -24.32 -57.45 -3.57
C ASP A 736 -23.50 -58.19 -4.65
N GLY A 737 -22.17 -58.24 -4.44
CA GLY A 737 -21.22 -58.89 -5.34
C GLY A 737 -20.69 -57.99 -6.45
N ALA A 738 -21.08 -56.72 -6.53
CA ALA A 738 -20.39 -55.75 -7.34
C ALA A 738 -19.03 -55.37 -6.68
N ALA A 739 -18.05 -54.95 -7.49
CA ALA A 739 -16.76 -54.51 -7.02
C ALA A 739 -16.09 -53.53 -7.99
N LEU A 740 -15.32 -52.61 -7.47
CA LEU A 740 -14.37 -51.82 -8.20
C LEU A 740 -13.00 -52.52 -8.21
N ILE A 741 -12.49 -52.84 -9.38
CA ILE A 741 -11.18 -53.49 -9.56
C ILE A 741 -10.19 -52.42 -9.99
N VAL A 742 -9.16 -52.24 -9.18
CA VAL A 742 -8.04 -51.30 -9.45
C VAL A 742 -6.87 -52.14 -9.97
N LYS A 743 -6.45 -51.87 -11.22
CA LYS A 743 -5.37 -52.60 -11.91
C LYS A 743 -4.16 -51.70 -12.14
N TYR A 744 -2.99 -52.29 -12.07
CA TYR A 744 -1.72 -51.62 -12.17
C TYR A 744 -0.87 -52.14 -13.35
N SER A 745 -0.30 -51.23 -14.15
CA SER A 745 0.51 -51.58 -15.32
C SER A 745 1.86 -52.20 -14.97
N ASP A 746 2.37 -51.98 -13.76
CA ASP A 746 3.66 -52.50 -13.26
C ASP A 746 3.62 -54.00 -12.87
N GLY A 747 2.43 -54.61 -12.91
CA GLY A 747 2.19 -56.02 -12.56
C GLY A 747 1.97 -56.23 -11.06
N SER A 748 1.74 -55.19 -10.28
CA SER A 748 1.22 -55.29 -8.90
C SER A 748 -0.13 -56.02 -8.88
N PRO A 749 -0.48 -56.75 -7.79
CA PRO A 749 -1.78 -57.41 -7.68
C PRO A 749 -2.92 -56.41 -7.79
N ASP A 750 -4.00 -56.79 -8.47
CA ASP A 750 -5.22 -55.99 -8.52
C ASP A 750 -5.84 -55.84 -7.13
N ASP A 751 -6.26 -54.62 -6.78
CA ASP A 751 -7.10 -54.39 -5.60
C ASP A 751 -8.56 -54.49 -5.95
N ILE A 752 -9.34 -55.08 -5.03
CA ILE A 752 -10.79 -55.31 -5.23
C ILE A 752 -11.52 -54.61 -4.08
N LEU A 753 -12.18 -53.51 -4.42
CA LEU A 753 -12.87 -52.63 -3.46
C LEU A 753 -14.39 -52.91 -3.57
N THR A 754 -15.04 -53.14 -2.44
CA THR A 754 -16.49 -53.44 -2.37
C THR A 754 -17.04 -53.08 -1.00
N ILE A 755 -18.36 -52.90 -0.90
CA ILE A 755 -19.05 -52.76 0.39
C ILE A 755 -19.70 -54.12 0.68
N GLU A 756 -19.28 -54.85 1.72
CA GLU A 756 -19.86 -56.13 2.09
C GLU A 756 -21.22 -56.02 2.81
N ASP A 757 -21.35 -54.99 3.71
CA ASP A 757 -22.57 -54.68 4.48
C ASP A 757 -22.57 -53.22 4.92
N GLY A 758 -23.67 -52.50 4.76
CA GLY A 758 -23.76 -51.07 5.07
C GLY A 758 -23.73 -50.16 3.84
N GLY A 759 -23.80 -48.85 4.02
CA GLY A 759 -23.98 -47.84 2.97
C GLY A 759 -22.73 -47.05 2.58
N PHE A 760 -21.58 -47.24 3.27
CA PHE A 760 -20.36 -46.47 2.97
C PHE A 760 -19.11 -47.26 3.43
N GLU A 761 -18.07 -47.24 2.57
CA GLU A 761 -16.74 -47.77 2.88
C GLU A 761 -15.68 -46.86 2.25
N GLU A 762 -14.56 -46.68 2.95
CA GLU A 762 -13.41 -45.89 2.50
C GLU A 762 -12.17 -46.76 2.40
N TYR A 763 -11.45 -46.65 1.28
CA TYR A 763 -10.19 -47.33 1.05
C TYR A 763 -9.09 -46.27 0.74
N THR A 764 -7.90 -46.50 1.26
CA THR A 764 -6.70 -45.80 0.84
C THR A 764 -5.76 -46.78 0.16
N LEU A 765 -5.36 -46.48 -1.08
CA LEU A 765 -4.39 -47.26 -1.83
C LEU A 765 -3.13 -46.45 -2.09
N THR A 766 -1.99 -46.98 -1.64
CA THR A 766 -0.68 -46.37 -1.91
C THR A 766 -0.18 -46.90 -3.27
N ILE A 767 -0.01 -45.99 -4.24
CA ILE A 767 0.27 -46.32 -5.64
C ILE A 767 1.61 -45.70 -6.05
N LYS A 768 2.47 -46.47 -6.73
CA LYS A 768 3.74 -45.98 -7.22
C LYS A 768 3.58 -44.95 -8.34
N SER A 769 4.47 -44.00 -8.39
CA SER A 769 4.57 -43.05 -9.49
C SER A 769 4.86 -43.75 -10.83
N ASN A 770 4.40 -43.13 -11.91
CA ASN A 770 4.54 -43.61 -13.29
C ASN A 770 3.85 -44.96 -13.60
N VAL A 771 2.94 -45.41 -12.75
CA VAL A 771 2.12 -46.59 -12.97
C VAL A 771 0.78 -46.18 -13.59
N GLU A 772 0.41 -46.78 -14.75
CA GLU A 772 -0.93 -46.59 -15.26
C GLU A 772 -1.92 -47.41 -14.41
N VAL A 773 -2.82 -46.70 -13.77
CA VAL A 773 -3.91 -47.23 -12.94
C VAL A 773 -5.16 -47.33 -13.79
N THR A 774 -5.81 -48.50 -13.78
CA THR A 774 -7.05 -48.74 -14.55
C THR A 774 -8.16 -49.17 -13.61
N LEU A 775 -9.29 -48.47 -13.65
CA LEU A 775 -10.54 -48.85 -12.95
C LEU A 775 -11.43 -49.68 -13.84
N GLU A 776 -11.80 -50.89 -13.36
CA GLU A 776 -12.75 -51.74 -13.98
C GLU A 776 -13.91 -52.07 -13.05
N TRP A 777 -15.16 -52.08 -13.61
CA TRP A 777 -16.33 -52.43 -12.81
C TRP A 777 -16.63 -53.91 -12.97
N GLN A 778 -16.74 -54.60 -11.83
CA GLN A 778 -17.31 -55.94 -11.75
C GLN A 778 -18.78 -55.84 -11.36
N ALA A 779 -19.70 -56.24 -12.25
CA ALA A 779 -21.13 -56.16 -11.99
C ALA A 779 -21.60 -57.16 -10.92
N GLY A 780 -22.46 -56.68 -10.04
CA GLY A 780 -23.22 -57.47 -9.04
C GLY A 780 -24.67 -57.69 -9.41
N VAL A 781 -25.52 -57.75 -8.37
CA VAL A 781 -26.98 -58.00 -8.57
C VAL A 781 -27.75 -56.68 -8.66
N TRP A 782 -27.33 -55.64 -7.97
CA TRP A 782 -28.00 -54.33 -7.90
C TRP A 782 -27.04 -53.17 -8.18
N ASP A 783 -26.32 -53.17 -9.32
CA ASP A 783 -25.33 -52.14 -9.69
C ASP A 783 -25.87 -50.71 -9.72
N ALA A 784 -27.18 -50.53 -9.76
CA ALA A 784 -27.82 -49.21 -9.84
C ALA A 784 -27.80 -48.42 -8.50
N GLU A 785 -27.43 -49.06 -7.43
CA GLU A 785 -27.34 -48.44 -6.07
C GLU A 785 -25.92 -48.16 -5.66
N CYS A 786 -24.94 -48.61 -6.43
CA CYS A 786 -23.52 -48.45 -6.14
C CYS A 786 -22.97 -47.15 -6.76
N SER A 787 -22.21 -46.36 -6.01
CA SER A 787 -21.44 -45.23 -6.50
C SER A 787 -20.10 -45.11 -5.77
N PHE A 788 -19.14 -44.42 -6.40
CA PHE A 788 -17.83 -44.17 -5.78
C PHE A 788 -17.19 -42.89 -6.31
N VAL A 789 -16.31 -42.33 -5.50
CA VAL A 789 -15.46 -41.18 -5.83
C VAL A 789 -14.01 -41.53 -5.51
N VAL A 790 -13.13 -41.13 -6.40
CA VAL A 790 -11.67 -41.28 -6.22
C VAL A 790 -11.05 -39.92 -6.06
N TYR A 791 -10.27 -39.77 -4.98
CA TYR A 791 -9.54 -38.57 -4.66
C TYR A 791 -8.03 -38.86 -4.74
N ASP A 792 -7.25 -37.86 -5.14
CA ASP A 792 -5.81 -37.89 -5.01
C ASP A 792 -5.36 -37.57 -3.55
N GLU A 793 -4.06 -37.48 -3.33
CA GLU A 793 -3.49 -37.20 -1.99
C GLU A 793 -3.85 -35.81 -1.46
N ASP A 794 -4.12 -34.83 -2.35
CA ASP A 794 -4.54 -33.46 -2.00
C ASP A 794 -6.04 -33.38 -1.69
N GLY A 795 -6.77 -34.47 -1.93
CA GLY A 795 -8.21 -34.55 -1.73
C GLY A 795 -9.03 -34.00 -2.90
N GLU A 796 -8.42 -33.75 -4.04
CA GLU A 796 -9.11 -33.35 -5.27
C GLU A 796 -9.74 -34.58 -5.94
N VAL A 797 -10.90 -34.37 -6.56
CA VAL A 797 -11.64 -35.44 -7.20
C VAL A 797 -11.07 -35.74 -8.58
N ILE A 798 -10.42 -36.90 -8.76
CA ILE A 798 -9.92 -37.34 -10.05
C ILE A 798 -10.98 -38.13 -10.87
N TYR A 799 -11.89 -38.82 -10.20
CA TYR A 799 -12.96 -39.54 -10.84
C TYR A 799 -14.20 -39.71 -9.97
N THR A 800 -15.36 -39.52 -10.57
CA THR A 800 -16.65 -39.82 -9.95
C THR A 800 -17.38 -40.83 -10.81
N SER A 801 -17.90 -41.93 -10.22
CA SER A 801 -18.68 -42.92 -10.94
C SER A 801 -19.92 -42.29 -11.60
N PRO A 802 -20.32 -42.71 -12.83
CA PRO A 802 -21.57 -42.25 -13.39
C PRO A 802 -22.75 -42.76 -12.55
N GLU A 803 -23.83 -41.96 -12.46
CA GLU A 803 -25.11 -42.47 -11.91
C GLU A 803 -25.51 -43.75 -12.63
N PHE A 804 -25.54 -44.88 -11.93
CA PHE A 804 -25.88 -46.22 -12.48
C PHE A 804 -24.79 -46.79 -13.42
N PRO A 805 -23.68 -47.36 -12.93
CA PRO A 805 -22.76 -48.12 -13.76
C PRO A 805 -23.47 -49.33 -14.39
N ASN A 806 -24.15 -49.11 -15.50
CA ASN A 806 -24.84 -50.16 -16.27
C ASN A 806 -23.81 -50.85 -17.16
N ASN A 807 -23.28 -51.96 -16.76
CA ASN A 807 -22.84 -53.11 -17.52
C ASN A 807 -21.51 -53.74 -17.13
N ARG A 808 -21.62 -54.97 -16.72
CA ARG A 808 -20.76 -56.13 -16.89
C ARG A 808 -19.28 -55.83 -17.21
N ASN A 809 -18.40 -55.97 -16.21
CA ASN A 809 -16.94 -55.93 -16.32
C ASN A 809 -16.42 -54.94 -17.38
N THR A 810 -16.55 -53.71 -17.17
CA THR A 810 -16.19 -52.66 -18.13
C THR A 810 -15.14 -51.75 -17.57
N PHE A 811 -14.19 -51.42 -18.45
CA PHE A 811 -13.27 -50.29 -18.23
C PHE A 811 -14.05 -49.01 -17.89
N LEU A 812 -13.66 -48.32 -16.81
CA LEU A 812 -14.28 -47.09 -16.41
C LEU A 812 -13.38 -45.89 -16.71
N PHE A 813 -12.16 -45.95 -16.23
CA PHE A 813 -11.21 -44.82 -16.27
C PHE A 813 -9.76 -45.33 -16.15
N SER A 814 -8.80 -44.66 -16.71
CA SER A 814 -7.39 -44.90 -16.43
C SER A 814 -6.63 -43.56 -16.38
N TRP A 815 -5.63 -43.50 -15.55
CA TRP A 815 -4.67 -42.38 -15.47
C TRP A 815 -3.27 -42.94 -15.24
N ILE A 816 -2.25 -42.16 -15.56
CA ILE A 816 -0.89 -42.45 -15.15
C ILE A 816 -0.71 -41.74 -13.82
N ASN A 817 -0.36 -42.51 -12.80
CA ASN A 817 -0.08 -41.95 -11.49
C ASN A 817 1.20 -41.08 -11.54
N ASP A 818 1.06 -39.84 -11.28
CA ASP A 818 2.16 -38.90 -11.18
C ASP A 818 2.21 -38.39 -9.74
N CYS A 819 3.12 -39.00 -8.94
CA CYS A 819 3.37 -38.58 -7.56
C CYS A 819 4.32 -37.38 -7.49
N SER A 820 4.39 -36.58 -8.53
CA SER A 820 5.00 -35.27 -8.39
C SER A 820 4.11 -34.44 -7.46
N CYS A 821 4.57 -34.21 -6.22
CA CYS A 821 3.97 -33.20 -5.34
C CYS A 821 3.69 -31.96 -6.18
N GLU A 822 2.50 -31.34 -6.07
CA GLU A 822 2.33 -30.00 -6.59
C GLU A 822 3.51 -29.19 -6.09
N ASN A 823 4.18 -28.51 -7.03
CA ASN A 823 5.43 -27.82 -6.71
C ASN A 823 5.12 -26.65 -5.78
N ASP A 824 5.25 -26.86 -4.50
CA ASP A 824 5.09 -25.86 -3.44
C ASP A 824 6.29 -24.88 -3.43
N TYR A 825 6.76 -24.52 -4.63
CA TYR A 825 7.86 -23.56 -4.79
C TYR A 825 7.48 -22.43 -5.73
N PHE A 826 8.09 -21.27 -5.51
CA PHE A 826 7.92 -20.11 -6.38
C PHE A 826 8.51 -20.39 -7.76
N GLU A 827 7.80 -20.05 -8.82
CA GLU A 827 8.22 -20.31 -10.19
C GLU A 827 9.60 -19.67 -10.49
N MET A 828 10.54 -20.47 -10.97
CA MET A 828 11.94 -20.09 -11.18
C MET A 828 12.22 -19.87 -12.67
N CYS A 829 12.82 -18.72 -13.01
CA CYS A 829 13.38 -18.48 -14.33
C CYS A 829 14.90 -18.82 -14.35
N ASP A 830 15.48 -18.80 -15.53
CA ASP A 830 16.92 -18.94 -15.69
C ASP A 830 17.71 -17.79 -15.02
N ALA A 831 18.87 -18.09 -14.52
CA ALA A 831 19.78 -17.09 -13.95
C ALA A 831 20.35 -16.15 -15.02
N VAL A 832 20.72 -14.93 -14.64
CA VAL A 832 21.60 -14.07 -15.46
C VAL A 832 22.94 -14.77 -15.70
N LYS A 833 23.59 -14.47 -16.83
CA LYS A 833 24.85 -15.10 -17.21
C LYS A 833 26.01 -14.09 -17.25
N ASP A 834 27.23 -14.60 -17.12
CA ASP A 834 28.47 -13.82 -17.23
C ASP A 834 28.50 -12.58 -16.32
N LEU A 835 27.87 -12.65 -15.12
CA LEU A 835 27.90 -11.56 -14.16
C LEU A 835 29.35 -11.21 -13.80
N ASN A 836 29.71 -9.96 -14.03
CA ASN A 836 31.03 -9.42 -13.76
C ASN A 836 30.94 -8.06 -13.07
N GLY A 837 31.88 -7.80 -12.15
CA GLY A 837 31.97 -6.51 -11.45
C GLY A 837 33.39 -5.95 -11.52
N ILE A 838 33.50 -4.67 -11.81
CA ILE A 838 34.77 -3.96 -11.88
C ILE A 838 34.72 -2.65 -11.10
N GLN A 839 35.83 -2.32 -10.42
CA GLN A 839 35.98 -1.01 -9.82
C GLN A 839 36.10 0.06 -10.90
N VAL A 840 35.27 1.12 -10.79
CA VAL A 840 35.32 2.34 -11.61
C VAL A 840 35.73 3.54 -10.75
N GLU A 841 35.81 4.74 -11.33
CA GLU A 841 36.35 5.94 -10.65
C GLU A 841 35.59 6.28 -9.36
N ASN A 842 34.27 6.05 -9.30
CA ASN A 842 33.44 6.42 -8.15
C ASN A 842 32.56 5.26 -7.65
N GLY A 843 32.96 4.01 -7.81
CA GLY A 843 32.16 2.88 -7.37
C GLY A 843 32.53 1.57 -8.02
N ILE A 844 31.53 0.68 -8.10
CA ILE A 844 31.63 -0.61 -8.79
C ILE A 844 30.60 -0.66 -9.91
N GLU A 845 31.05 -1.00 -11.11
CA GLU A 845 30.18 -1.26 -12.26
C GLU A 845 29.99 -2.76 -12.44
N LEU A 846 28.74 -3.19 -12.43
CA LEU A 846 28.30 -4.55 -12.70
C LEU A 846 27.84 -4.67 -14.16
N SER A 847 28.05 -5.84 -14.77
CA SER A 847 27.54 -6.15 -16.10
C SER A 847 27.23 -7.65 -16.22
N TRP A 848 26.19 -7.99 -16.98
CA TRP A 848 25.75 -9.37 -17.20
C TRP A 848 25.11 -9.56 -18.56
N THR A 849 24.76 -10.80 -18.89
CA THR A 849 24.02 -11.19 -20.09
C THR A 849 22.84 -12.05 -19.76
N THR A 850 21.87 -12.14 -20.65
CA THR A 850 20.72 -13.05 -20.61
C THR A 850 20.68 -13.94 -21.82
N ASP A 851 19.93 -15.03 -21.79
CA ASP A 851 19.73 -15.88 -22.95
C ASP A 851 18.86 -15.22 -24.03
N ASP A 852 19.16 -15.52 -25.30
CA ASP A 852 18.40 -15.01 -26.44
C ASP A 852 16.93 -15.50 -26.37
N GLY A 853 15.99 -14.63 -26.10
CA GLY A 853 14.55 -14.89 -26.15
C GLY A 853 13.82 -14.85 -24.80
N GLN A 854 14.52 -14.68 -23.67
CA GLN A 854 13.89 -14.36 -22.40
C GLN A 854 13.57 -12.86 -22.35
N GLN A 855 12.33 -12.52 -22.05
CA GLN A 855 11.88 -11.16 -21.77
C GLN A 855 12.05 -10.88 -20.26
N ALA A 856 13.22 -10.38 -19.88
CA ALA A 856 13.37 -9.76 -18.58
C ALA A 856 12.55 -8.46 -18.56
N THR A 857 11.75 -8.27 -17.53
CA THR A 857 11.07 -6.98 -17.30
C THR A 857 12.04 -6.07 -16.56
N GLU A 858 12.83 -6.62 -15.63
CA GLU A 858 13.70 -5.88 -14.73
C GLU A 858 14.78 -6.78 -14.12
N PHE A 859 15.83 -6.19 -13.56
CA PHE A 859 16.87 -6.90 -12.80
C PHE A 859 16.98 -6.32 -11.41
N GLU A 860 17.01 -7.17 -10.39
CA GLU A 860 17.28 -6.79 -9.00
C GLU A 860 18.75 -6.93 -8.68
N ILE A 861 19.29 -5.94 -7.95
CA ILE A 861 20.69 -5.87 -7.57
C ILE A 861 20.82 -5.73 -6.05
N TYR A 862 21.63 -6.58 -5.46
CA TYR A 862 21.99 -6.53 -4.03
C TYR A 862 23.49 -6.40 -3.84
N ARG A 863 23.90 -5.75 -2.75
CA ARG A 863 25.26 -5.77 -2.21
C ARG A 863 25.22 -6.38 -0.80
N GLY A 864 25.79 -7.58 -0.63
CA GLY A 864 25.49 -8.38 0.55
C GLY A 864 24.00 -8.71 0.57
N THR A 865 23.34 -8.46 1.68
CA THR A 865 21.88 -8.56 1.82
C THR A 865 21.14 -7.24 1.54
N ARG A 866 21.87 -6.13 1.35
CA ARG A 866 21.29 -4.81 1.08
C ARG A 866 20.81 -4.70 -0.34
N PHE A 867 19.52 -4.44 -0.52
CA PHE A 867 18.92 -4.11 -1.82
C PHE A 867 19.42 -2.74 -2.31
N LEU A 868 19.94 -2.67 -3.54
CA LEU A 868 20.44 -1.44 -4.15
C LEU A 868 19.47 -0.81 -5.14
N GLY A 869 18.53 -1.58 -5.66
CA GLY A 869 17.55 -1.14 -6.63
C GLY A 869 17.38 -2.09 -7.79
N THR A 870 16.55 -1.67 -8.74
CA THR A 870 16.26 -2.39 -9.97
C THR A 870 16.75 -1.64 -11.21
N THR A 871 16.90 -2.34 -12.34
CA THR A 871 17.25 -1.76 -13.64
C THR A 871 16.75 -2.62 -14.79
N GLU A 872 16.32 -1.98 -15.89
CA GLU A 872 15.99 -2.65 -17.15
C GLU A 872 17.25 -2.93 -18.02
N GLU A 873 18.38 -2.31 -17.67
CA GLU A 873 19.64 -2.43 -18.40
C GLU A 873 20.46 -3.62 -17.88
N THR A 874 21.34 -4.18 -18.72
CA THR A 874 22.24 -5.27 -18.33
C THR A 874 23.54 -4.77 -17.67
N THR A 875 23.49 -3.57 -17.10
CA THR A 875 24.57 -2.94 -16.34
C THR A 875 24.02 -2.13 -15.19
N PHE A 876 24.77 -2.05 -14.08
CA PHE A 876 24.42 -1.23 -12.92
C PHE A 876 25.67 -0.66 -12.29
N THR A 877 25.64 0.56 -11.75
CA THR A 877 26.80 1.16 -11.08
C THR A 877 26.46 1.55 -9.65
N ASP A 878 27.09 0.88 -8.69
CA ASP A 878 27.01 1.23 -7.28
C ASP A 878 28.01 2.34 -6.95
N ASN A 879 27.50 3.55 -6.73
CA ASN A 879 28.27 4.71 -6.35
C ASN A 879 28.17 5.04 -4.84
N SER A 880 27.54 4.17 -4.06
CA SER A 880 27.25 4.41 -2.64
C SER A 880 28.39 3.99 -1.70
N LEU A 881 29.46 3.39 -2.23
CA LEU A 881 30.57 2.87 -1.45
C LEU A 881 31.45 4.01 -0.89
N THR A 882 31.65 4.01 0.42
CA THR A 882 32.47 4.97 1.14
C THR A 882 33.75 4.37 1.74
N GLU A 883 33.85 3.03 1.82
CA GLU A 883 34.94 2.29 2.43
C GLU A 883 35.55 1.27 1.49
N SER A 884 36.81 0.93 1.72
CA SER A 884 37.49 -0.16 1.00
C SER A 884 37.07 -1.50 1.58
N GLY A 885 36.78 -2.47 0.73
CA GLY A 885 36.37 -3.80 1.18
C GLY A 885 36.18 -4.80 0.04
N ASP A 886 35.89 -6.02 0.41
CA ASP A 886 35.48 -7.10 -0.49
C ASP A 886 33.93 -7.17 -0.44
N TYR A 887 33.28 -6.86 -1.55
CA TYR A 887 31.83 -6.79 -1.64
C TYR A 887 31.29 -7.92 -2.50
N ILE A 888 30.24 -8.59 -2.01
CA ILE A 888 29.48 -9.59 -2.75
C ILE A 888 28.30 -8.88 -3.39
N TYR A 889 28.14 -9.00 -4.70
CA TYR A 889 26.95 -8.55 -5.41
C TYR A 889 26.15 -9.75 -5.91
N SER A 890 24.83 -9.67 -5.78
CA SER A 890 23.88 -10.66 -6.29
C SER A 890 22.95 -9.98 -7.28
N VAL A 891 22.74 -10.61 -8.45
CA VAL A 891 21.85 -10.09 -9.50
C VAL A 891 20.93 -11.21 -9.95
N ARG A 892 19.62 -10.93 -10.05
CA ARG A 892 18.65 -11.81 -10.69
C ARG A 892 17.77 -11.06 -11.68
N MET A 893 17.15 -11.80 -12.58
CA MET A 893 16.13 -11.34 -13.50
C MET A 893 14.75 -11.46 -12.84
N ILE A 894 13.85 -10.52 -13.10
CA ILE A 894 12.42 -10.59 -12.75
C ILE A 894 11.59 -10.47 -14.03
N SER A 895 10.52 -11.25 -14.10
CA SER A 895 9.47 -11.13 -15.09
C SER A 895 8.09 -11.17 -14.40
N ASP A 896 7.01 -10.92 -15.15
CA ASP A 896 5.65 -10.99 -14.61
C ASP A 896 5.23 -12.43 -14.21
N GLU A 897 5.97 -13.45 -14.66
CA GLU A 897 5.60 -14.85 -14.48
C GLU A 897 6.53 -15.61 -13.52
N CYS A 898 7.79 -15.18 -13.36
CA CYS A 898 8.78 -15.89 -12.53
C CYS A 898 9.92 -15.00 -12.04
N SER A 899 10.59 -15.42 -10.96
CA SER A 899 11.82 -14.82 -10.46
C SER A 899 13.05 -15.64 -10.89
N GLY A 900 14.05 -14.98 -11.47
CA GLY A 900 15.30 -15.62 -11.88
C GLY A 900 16.15 -16.07 -10.68
N LEU A 901 16.94 -17.12 -10.90
CA LEU A 901 17.94 -17.53 -9.92
C LEU A 901 19.05 -16.46 -9.82
N PHE A 902 19.49 -16.16 -8.60
CA PHE A 902 20.56 -15.21 -8.36
C PHE A 902 21.91 -15.73 -8.87
N GLN A 903 22.69 -14.84 -9.48
CA GLN A 903 24.13 -15.03 -9.68
C GLN A 903 24.91 -14.08 -8.78
N ASN A 904 26.06 -14.56 -8.28
CA ASN A 904 26.90 -13.82 -7.35
C ASN A 904 28.26 -13.47 -7.98
N VAL A 905 28.78 -12.28 -7.64
CA VAL A 905 30.16 -11.87 -7.98
C VAL A 905 30.82 -11.17 -6.80
N ASN A 906 32.09 -11.50 -6.53
CA ASN A 906 32.90 -10.82 -5.51
C ASN A 906 33.74 -9.74 -6.18
N VAL A 907 33.70 -8.51 -5.66
CA VAL A 907 34.42 -7.36 -6.19
C VAL A 907 35.20 -6.65 -5.07
N ILE A 908 36.48 -6.46 -5.27
CA ILE A 908 37.33 -5.69 -4.34
C ILE A 908 37.20 -4.21 -4.71
N TYR A 909 36.81 -3.39 -3.76
CA TYR A 909 36.79 -1.94 -3.88
C TYR A 909 37.86 -1.28 -3.01
N ASN A 910 38.64 -0.41 -3.60
CA ASN A 910 39.65 0.38 -2.88
C ASN A 910 39.23 1.83 -2.87
N HIS A 911 38.67 2.27 -1.76
CA HIS A 911 38.31 3.67 -1.58
C HIS A 911 39.54 4.55 -1.35
N VAL A 912 39.66 5.60 -2.12
CA VAL A 912 40.71 6.60 -1.94
C VAL A 912 40.04 7.87 -1.40
N SER A 913 40.02 8.03 -0.09
CA SER A 913 39.53 9.25 0.55
C SER A 913 40.67 10.22 0.83
N ILE A 914 40.44 11.49 0.60
CA ILE A 914 41.27 12.57 1.08
C ILE A 914 40.42 13.30 2.14
N GLU A 915 40.72 13.08 3.43
CA GLU A 915 40.05 13.80 4.49
C GLU A 915 40.41 15.29 4.47
N GLU A 916 39.40 16.15 4.42
CA GLU A 916 39.60 17.60 4.56
C GLU A 916 39.78 17.93 6.03
N ASN A 917 41.00 18.33 6.44
CA ASN A 917 41.27 18.67 7.82
C ASN A 917 40.67 20.05 8.19
N THR A 918 39.57 20.05 8.94
CA THR A 918 38.80 21.23 9.31
C THR A 918 39.38 22.04 10.49
N LYS A 919 40.46 21.58 11.12
CA LYS A 919 41.00 22.22 12.34
C LYS A 919 41.80 23.52 12.13
N ALA A 920 42.07 23.95 10.90
CA ALA A 920 42.70 25.20 10.59
C ALA A 920 41.78 26.13 9.78
N ASN A 921 41.63 27.36 10.20
CA ASN A 921 40.78 28.38 9.55
C ASN A 921 41.35 28.91 8.22
N VAL A 922 41.78 28.02 7.30
CA VAL A 922 42.22 28.43 5.96
C VAL A 922 41.03 28.41 5.01
N SER A 923 40.75 29.51 4.36
CA SER A 923 39.70 29.64 3.36
C SER A 923 40.25 29.71 1.94
N VAL A 924 39.53 29.08 1.00
CA VAL A 924 39.83 29.06 -0.47
C VAL A 924 38.67 29.71 -1.20
N TYR A 925 38.90 30.83 -1.87
CA TYR A 925 37.86 31.54 -2.62
C TYR A 925 38.41 32.29 -3.85
N PRO A 926 37.61 32.51 -4.91
CA PRO A 926 36.30 31.93 -5.10
C PRO A 926 36.36 30.41 -5.31
N ASN A 927 35.33 29.69 -4.87
CA ASN A 927 35.18 28.29 -5.16
C ASN A 927 33.69 28.01 -5.47
N PRO A 928 33.34 27.66 -6.72
CA PRO A 928 34.21 27.40 -7.90
C PRO A 928 35.00 28.61 -8.40
N ALA A 929 36.21 28.35 -8.91
CA ALA A 929 37.14 29.35 -9.43
C ALA A 929 37.27 29.29 -10.94
N LYS A 930 37.63 30.41 -11.59
CA LYS A 930 37.85 30.50 -13.03
C LYS A 930 39.32 30.76 -13.40
N ASP A 931 39.88 31.86 -12.98
CA ASP A 931 41.22 32.28 -13.41
C ASP A 931 42.23 32.31 -12.25
N PHE A 932 41.75 32.45 -11.02
CA PHE A 932 42.60 32.46 -9.85
C PHE A 932 41.84 31.97 -8.61
N ILE A 933 42.58 31.56 -7.57
CA ILE A 933 42.10 31.30 -6.23
C ILE A 933 42.88 32.12 -5.23
N LYS A 934 42.26 32.50 -4.14
CA LYS A 934 42.89 33.11 -2.96
C LYS A 934 42.82 32.18 -1.78
N LEU A 935 43.93 32.02 -1.13
CA LEU A 935 44.01 31.39 0.16
C LEU A 935 44.23 32.46 1.22
N SER A 936 43.43 32.41 2.32
CA SER A 936 43.57 33.32 3.43
C SER A 936 43.72 32.58 4.75
N ALA A 937 44.37 33.27 5.75
CA ALA A 937 44.66 32.74 7.06
C ALA A 937 45.66 31.57 7.12
N ILE A 938 46.66 31.56 6.26
CA ILE A 938 47.68 30.48 6.17
C ILE A 938 48.65 30.49 7.38
N GLY A 939 48.63 31.53 8.23
CA GLY A 939 49.51 31.66 9.39
C GLY A 939 50.93 32.10 9.01
N GLY A 940 51.36 33.30 9.44
CA GLY A 940 52.53 34.10 8.98
C GLY A 940 53.96 33.50 9.11
N GLN A 941 54.12 32.20 8.80
CA GLN A 941 55.44 31.58 8.69
C GLN A 941 55.53 30.73 7.41
N SER A 942 56.74 30.48 6.89
CA SER A 942 57.00 29.77 5.65
C SER A 942 56.23 28.44 5.57
N SER A 943 55.34 28.35 4.60
CA SER A 943 54.50 27.17 4.33
C SER A 943 54.72 26.69 2.89
N VAL A 944 54.68 25.39 2.67
CA VAL A 944 54.73 24.77 1.33
C VAL A 944 53.33 24.40 0.89
N ILE A 945 52.90 24.99 -0.22
CA ILE A 945 51.64 24.62 -0.88
C ILE A 945 51.90 23.68 -2.03
N ARG A 946 51.13 22.60 -2.07
CA ARG A 946 51.08 21.66 -3.22
C ARG A 946 49.66 21.55 -3.73
N ILE A 947 49.47 21.73 -5.02
CA ILE A 947 48.19 21.55 -5.67
C ILE A 947 48.19 20.23 -6.45
N TYR A 948 47.19 19.41 -6.19
CA TYR A 948 46.99 18.10 -6.84
C TYR A 948 45.73 18.14 -7.71
N ASN A 949 45.75 17.46 -8.83
CA ASN A 949 44.54 17.16 -9.59
C ASN A 949 43.79 15.97 -8.94
N CYS A 950 42.62 15.64 -9.45
CA CYS A 950 41.74 14.57 -8.94
C CYS A 950 42.38 13.14 -8.97
N ILE A 951 43.44 12.92 -9.73
CA ILE A 951 44.19 11.63 -9.77
C ILE A 951 45.45 11.69 -8.89
N GLY A 952 45.64 12.68 -8.05
CA GLY A 952 46.77 12.79 -7.11
C GLY A 952 48.09 13.27 -7.71
N THR A 953 48.14 13.77 -8.96
CA THR A 953 49.35 14.33 -9.58
C THR A 953 49.55 15.78 -9.11
N ILE A 954 50.76 16.12 -8.67
CA ILE A 954 51.11 17.50 -8.33
C ILE A 954 51.10 18.33 -9.60
N VAL A 955 50.24 19.35 -9.59
CA VAL A 955 50.09 20.32 -10.68
C VAL A 955 50.99 21.54 -10.45
N GLU A 956 51.12 21.94 -9.17
CA GLU A 956 51.96 23.08 -8.78
C GLU A 956 52.50 22.91 -7.34
N GLU A 957 53.72 23.38 -7.10
CA GLU A 957 54.34 23.44 -5.77
C GLU A 957 54.98 24.79 -5.59
N MET A 958 54.68 25.46 -4.45
CA MET A 958 55.20 26.77 -4.13
C MET A 958 55.49 26.93 -2.66
N GLU A 959 56.51 27.72 -2.31
CA GLU A 959 56.78 28.19 -0.93
C GLU A 959 56.21 29.59 -0.76
N ILE A 960 55.50 29.81 0.35
CA ILE A 960 54.89 31.09 0.69
C ILE A 960 55.29 31.51 2.09
N ASP A 961 55.41 32.84 2.29
CA ASP A 961 55.75 33.51 3.53
C ASP A 961 54.75 34.60 3.92
N SER A 962 53.53 34.56 3.34
CA SER A 962 52.44 35.54 3.57
C SER A 962 51.17 34.88 4.12
N GLU A 963 50.35 35.64 4.86
CA GLU A 963 49.04 35.16 5.39
C GLU A 963 47.99 34.99 4.32
N ASP A 964 48.09 35.73 3.23
CA ASP A 964 47.17 35.62 2.08
C ASP A 964 47.98 35.46 0.79
N VAL A 965 47.52 34.52 -0.07
CA VAL A 965 48.17 34.28 -1.36
C VAL A 965 47.12 34.16 -2.47
N GLU A 966 47.44 34.71 -3.63
CA GLU A 966 46.64 34.53 -4.84
C GLU A 966 47.41 33.62 -5.82
N ILE A 967 46.79 32.58 -6.29
CA ILE A 967 47.33 31.58 -7.19
C ILE A 967 46.62 31.69 -8.51
N ASP A 968 47.37 31.84 -9.61
CA ASP A 968 46.83 31.83 -10.97
C ASP A 968 46.60 30.38 -11.43
N ILE A 969 45.33 30.07 -11.69
CA ILE A 969 44.89 28.75 -12.17
C ILE A 969 44.33 28.82 -13.59
N SER A 970 44.58 29.90 -14.32
CA SER A 970 44.00 30.14 -15.65
C SER A 970 44.37 29.01 -16.66
N GLU A 971 45.55 28.42 -16.52
CA GLU A 971 46.04 27.34 -17.38
C GLU A 971 45.61 25.93 -16.92
N TYR A 972 44.85 25.81 -15.78
CA TYR A 972 44.40 24.53 -15.31
C TYR A 972 43.16 24.07 -16.10
N ASN A 973 43.03 22.75 -16.31
CA ASN A 973 41.85 22.18 -16.93
C ASN A 973 40.66 22.27 -15.97
N SER A 974 39.42 22.37 -16.48
CA SER A 974 38.23 22.27 -15.65
C SER A 974 38.18 20.96 -14.87
N GLY A 975 37.93 21.02 -13.56
CA GLY A 975 37.95 19.84 -12.71
C GLY A 975 38.13 20.15 -11.21
N ILE A 976 38.24 19.09 -10.43
CA ILE A 976 38.47 19.17 -8.98
C ILE A 976 39.95 19.12 -8.69
N TYR A 977 40.40 20.01 -7.78
CA TYR A 977 41.77 20.12 -7.35
C TYR A 977 41.86 20.16 -5.82
N PHE A 978 42.95 19.63 -5.28
CA PHE A 978 43.23 19.62 -3.84
C PHE A 978 44.49 20.45 -3.55
N ILE A 979 44.40 21.29 -2.54
CA ILE A 979 45.50 22.13 -2.06
C ILE A 979 45.95 21.55 -0.74
N ASN A 980 47.18 21.11 -0.67
CA ASN A 980 47.84 20.69 0.55
C ASN A 980 48.81 21.79 1.04
N ILE A 981 48.54 22.34 2.22
CA ILE A 981 49.32 23.40 2.85
C ILE A 981 50.07 22.79 4.04
N ASN A 982 51.40 22.72 3.96
CA ASN A 982 52.23 22.15 5.00
C ASN A 982 53.02 23.26 5.72
N GLY A 983 52.64 23.56 6.93
CA GLY A 983 53.22 24.58 7.77
C GLY A 983 53.53 24.09 9.21
N GLU A 984 54.14 24.93 10.05
CA GLU A 984 54.51 24.53 11.42
C GLU A 984 53.32 24.13 12.32
N ASN A 985 52.12 24.54 11.98
CA ASN A 985 50.89 24.21 12.71
C ASN A 985 50.20 22.95 12.20
N GLY A 986 50.83 22.19 11.30
CA GLY A 986 50.31 20.95 10.74
C GLY A 986 49.98 21.03 9.25
N ASN A 987 49.39 19.96 8.75
CA ASN A 987 49.03 19.80 7.35
C ASN A 987 47.53 20.13 7.17
N VAL A 988 47.20 21.02 6.20
CA VAL A 988 45.83 21.41 5.89
C VAL A 988 45.56 21.07 4.44
N ILE A 989 44.50 20.32 4.19
CA ILE A 989 44.03 20.02 2.85
C ILE A 989 42.70 20.73 2.57
N LYS A 990 42.60 21.41 1.43
CA LYS A 990 41.39 22.10 0.97
C LYS A 990 41.10 21.72 -0.49
N LYS A 991 39.82 21.69 -0.83
CA LYS A 991 39.33 21.39 -2.17
C LYS A 991 38.83 22.65 -2.89
N PHE A 992 39.10 22.74 -4.19
CA PHE A 992 38.43 23.72 -5.03
C PHE A 992 38.07 23.16 -6.39
N VAL A 993 37.09 23.80 -7.02
CA VAL A 993 36.60 23.45 -8.37
C VAL A 993 37.04 24.51 -9.35
N LYS A 994 37.73 24.12 -10.41
CA LYS A 994 38.07 24.96 -11.58
C LYS A 994 36.98 24.82 -12.64
N ASN A 995 36.33 25.93 -12.97
CA ASN A 995 35.31 26.03 -14.06
C ASN A 995 35.93 26.18 -15.45
#